data_74d4db3cbe308a70c676882efdb0cbc7
#
_entry.id   74d4db3cbe308a70c676882efdb0cbc7
#
_cell.length_a   1.000
_cell.length_b   1.000
_cell.length_c   1.000
_cell.angle_alpha   90.00
_cell.angle_beta   90.00
_cell.angle_gamma   90.00
#
_symmetry.space_group_name_H-M   'P 1'
#
loop_
_entity.id
_entity.type
_entity.pdbx_description
1 polymer ?
#
loop_
_entity_poly.entity_id
_entity_poly.type
_entity_poly.pdbx_seq_one_letter_code
_entity_poly.pdbx_strand_id
1 'polypeptide(L)'
;MSKSFRMPQRVTWLLVGLLVAAVTGSPSAQVSSGRETTAASVAAYALSTDMPVDPEVLIGGLPNGLRFYVRPNPRPARQAELRLVVKAGSVLEDDDQRGLAHFVEHMQFQGSRHFPGQTIDRFLASIGLSIGSDANAVTSFDDTQYSLKVPTDRQGILDTALTVLEDWAGGALFEDAAIERQRAIVLAEWRRNLGADERTSDRLRHVQLEGSRYANRSPIGEPTVIQAAPREQLLRFYRDWYRPDLMAVIVVGDVDKNAVAQMISQHFSSLANPAPERPRPIFDVPEHPGTKYAVLTDKESTNTAVSLSDLRPARNQGSVGGYRDILKDQLFSQMLGDRLDEIAQGDRPPFLRAGAGRGLFPAPKTRDEATLQALVPNDGIARGLDALVTELKRVATFGFTATELDRAKQDNLAASERAAEESPDRESSSRADEYTRNFLQREALPTIWQELAFHRRFMPEIGLNEMNALAADWFPEVNRLVIAMTPEVAGRVPPSESALKAAVDAASARTVTAYVDAGAGRALMEHPPEKGSIVKTALKGDVTEWTLSNGATVALLPTTLKADQILFRATASGGTSLASDADFFAARVADDVIPAGGVGTLSEVVVDKLLTGKSLAVQPFITEIREGMRGGSAPRDLETMFQLLYLRFTAPRADPTVFAAMKARALAMLADQSASPDVLFNQTLASALSGNHPRRQPETAATVAKWDLDTSLAFYKARFADAGHFNFVFVGSFTLETIRPLVETYLASLPATHSGETWRDRGVTPPGGVVQTTVRKGIAPKSEVAIVFSGPFEFTPSSQLALQTATLLLQSRLSDAIREQLGATYAISADSDTNRYPRPEYRVRIDWTCDPTQVDSLVKRVLEEVAAVRDTRLTEEQLGRVRDYLQRELDRSSQENDYLLNQILRRYETGEPITRDVVSERAAEIKALTADAVAQAAVRYLDPTRYVRVTLMPDTAP
;
A
#
# COMPACT_ATOMS: atom_id res chain seq x y z
N MET A 1 5.46 19.95 -0.46
CA MET A 1 4.33 19.34 -1.17
C MET A 1 4.82 18.05 -1.79
N SER A 2 4.60 16.95 -1.12
CA SER A 2 4.81 15.63 -1.69
C SER A 2 3.85 15.48 -2.87
N LYS A 3 4.36 15.19 -4.07
CA LYS A 3 3.56 14.59 -5.12
C LYS A 3 3.21 13.16 -4.69
N SER A 4 2.37 13.01 -3.68
CA SER A 4 1.64 11.80 -3.53
C SER A 4 0.52 11.84 -4.57
N PHE A 5 0.81 11.41 -5.79
CA PHE A 5 -0.18 10.77 -6.61
C PHE A 5 -0.59 9.52 -5.83
N ARG A 6 -1.53 9.68 -4.91
CA ARG A 6 -2.36 8.57 -4.52
C ARG A 6 -3.17 8.25 -5.78
N MET A 7 -2.67 7.31 -6.57
CA MET A 7 -3.58 6.52 -7.41
C MET A 7 -4.71 6.05 -6.50
N PRO A 8 -5.95 6.06 -6.94
CA PRO A 8 -7.01 5.38 -6.22
C PRO A 8 -6.52 3.95 -5.99
N GLN A 9 -6.22 3.65 -4.72
CA GLN A 9 -6.06 2.28 -4.29
C GLN A 9 -7.41 1.62 -4.49
N ARG A 10 -7.51 0.81 -5.50
CA ARG A 10 -8.35 -0.38 -5.57
C ARG A 10 -8.29 -0.97 -6.98
N VAL A 11 -7.17 -1.51 -7.34
CA VAL A 11 -7.05 -2.82 -7.94
C VAL A 11 -5.86 -3.42 -7.20
N THR A 12 -6.12 -3.93 -6.02
CA THR A 12 -5.16 -4.69 -5.23
C THR A 12 -5.02 -6.03 -5.89
N TRP A 13 -4.18 -6.09 -6.90
CA TRP A 13 -3.62 -7.34 -7.33
C TRP A 13 -2.58 -7.70 -6.29
N LEU A 14 -2.85 -8.77 -5.59
CA LEU A 14 -1.92 -9.43 -4.70
C LEU A 14 -0.63 -9.79 -5.46
N LEU A 15 0.31 -8.87 -5.51
CA LEU A 15 1.71 -9.22 -5.41
C LEU A 15 1.92 -9.51 -3.92
N VAL A 16 2.14 -10.76 -3.59
CA VAL A 16 2.69 -11.15 -2.29
C VAL A 16 4.09 -10.53 -2.22
N GLY A 17 4.12 -9.25 -1.81
CA GLY A 17 5.32 -8.56 -1.40
C GLY A 17 5.48 -8.81 0.09
N LEU A 18 6.44 -9.63 0.46
CA LEU A 18 6.98 -9.68 1.81
C LEU A 18 7.43 -8.27 2.21
N LEU A 19 6.65 -7.62 3.05
CA LEU A 19 7.05 -6.42 3.76
C LEU A 19 7.80 -6.86 5.01
N VAL A 20 9.01 -6.45 5.08
CA VAL A 20 9.91 -6.75 6.19
C VAL A 20 10.21 -5.47 6.95
N ALA A 21 10.15 -5.54 8.27
CA ALA A 21 10.61 -4.51 9.17
C ALA A 21 11.54 -5.09 10.24
N ALA A 22 12.56 -4.39 10.51
CA ALA A 22 13.77 -4.76 11.23
C ALA A 22 13.83 -4.42 12.72
N VAL A 23 14.70 -5.02 13.53
CA VAL A 23 15.43 -4.47 14.67
C VAL A 23 16.53 -5.17 15.40
N THR A 24 17.35 -4.48 16.08
CA THR A 24 18.66 -4.74 16.63
C THR A 24 18.70 -5.17 18.09
N GLY A 25 19.71 -5.97 18.39
CA GLY A 25 20.19 -6.24 19.73
C GLY A 25 21.09 -7.47 19.77
N SER A 26 22.41 -7.27 19.81
CA SER A 26 23.39 -8.36 19.85
C SER A 26 23.20 -9.31 21.03
N PRO A 27 23.37 -10.61 20.72
CA PRO A 27 24.60 -11.31 21.04
C PRO A 27 25.11 -12.19 19.86
N SER A 28 26.21 -11.81 19.32
CA SER A 28 26.82 -12.37 18.11
C SER A 28 27.37 -13.80 18.19
N ALA A 29 27.35 -14.44 19.34
CA ALA A 29 27.94 -15.78 19.51
C ALA A 29 26.96 -16.97 19.47
N GLN A 30 25.66 -16.76 19.70
CA GLN A 30 24.66 -17.84 19.60
C GLN A 30 23.95 -17.97 18.27
N VAL A 31 24.01 -16.92 17.44
CA VAL A 31 23.30 -16.88 16.14
C VAL A 31 24.05 -17.69 15.05
N SER A 32 25.36 -17.80 15.12
CA SER A 32 26.16 -18.56 14.12
C SER A 32 25.94 -20.07 14.20
N SER A 33 25.82 -20.63 15.40
CA SER A 33 25.56 -22.07 15.56
C SER A 33 24.13 -22.51 15.18
N GLY A 34 23.16 -21.61 15.29
CA GLY A 34 21.78 -21.87 14.83
C GLY A 34 21.64 -21.83 13.31
N ARG A 35 22.41 -21.01 12.61
CA ARG A 35 22.43 -20.91 11.14
C ARG A 35 22.97 -22.16 10.46
N GLU A 36 24.05 -22.72 10.96
CA GLU A 36 24.69 -23.95 10.39
C GLU A 36 23.85 -25.20 10.66
N THR A 37 23.26 -25.32 11.86
CA THR A 37 22.39 -26.45 12.19
C THR A 37 21.09 -26.46 11.34
N THR A 38 20.53 -25.30 11.00
CA THR A 38 19.33 -25.19 10.19
C THR A 38 19.55 -25.59 8.74
N ALA A 39 20.69 -25.22 8.14
CA ALA A 39 21.03 -25.56 6.76
C ALA A 39 21.24 -27.08 6.60
N ALA A 40 21.91 -27.75 7.54
CA ALA A 40 22.12 -29.20 7.52
C ALA A 40 20.80 -29.99 7.71
N SER A 41 19.87 -29.47 8.51
CA SER A 41 18.58 -30.12 8.73
C SER A 41 17.66 -30.08 7.50
N VAL A 42 17.66 -28.98 6.74
CA VAL A 42 16.78 -28.79 5.57
C VAL A 42 17.17 -29.71 4.40
N ALA A 43 18.45 -30.02 4.24
CA ALA A 43 18.92 -30.92 3.17
C ALA A 43 18.33 -32.33 3.27
N ALA A 44 17.94 -32.80 4.48
CA ALA A 44 17.39 -34.12 4.72
C ALA A 44 15.89 -34.26 4.44
N TYR A 45 15.13 -33.17 4.23
CA TYR A 45 13.69 -33.24 4.01
C TYR A 45 13.38 -33.75 2.61
N ALA A 46 12.60 -34.84 2.52
CA ALA A 46 12.04 -35.31 1.26
C ALA A 46 10.93 -34.35 0.79
N LEU A 47 10.67 -34.27 -0.51
CA LEU A 47 9.63 -33.37 -1.06
C LEU A 47 8.22 -33.71 -0.56
N SER A 48 7.97 -34.96 -0.17
CA SER A 48 6.68 -35.39 0.42
C SER A 48 6.52 -35.08 1.90
N THR A 49 7.58 -34.58 2.56
CA THR A 49 7.55 -34.25 3.98
C THR A 49 6.79 -32.94 4.20
N ASP A 50 6.05 -32.85 5.29
CA ASP A 50 5.46 -31.57 5.72
C ASP A 50 6.55 -30.55 6.05
N MET A 51 6.27 -29.29 5.79
CA MET A 51 7.15 -28.19 6.17
C MET A 51 7.30 -28.13 7.69
N PRO A 52 8.49 -27.80 8.21
CA PRO A 52 8.68 -27.61 9.64
C PRO A 52 7.82 -26.45 10.15
N VAL A 53 7.47 -26.53 11.43
CA VAL A 53 6.74 -25.45 12.14
C VAL A 53 7.69 -24.71 13.06
N ASP A 54 7.60 -23.39 13.07
CA ASP A 54 8.37 -22.51 13.95
C ASP A 54 8.10 -22.87 15.43
N PRO A 55 9.12 -23.28 16.23
CA PRO A 55 8.95 -23.67 17.62
C PRO A 55 8.58 -22.53 18.56
N GLU A 56 8.72 -21.27 18.11
CA GLU A 56 8.34 -20.11 18.90
C GLU A 56 6.83 -19.90 18.96
N VAL A 57 6.07 -20.40 17.98
CA VAL A 57 4.62 -20.35 18.03
C VAL A 57 4.04 -21.53 18.80
N LEU A 58 3.24 -21.26 19.81
CA LEU A 58 2.45 -22.26 20.51
C LEU A 58 1.11 -22.43 19.78
N ILE A 59 0.92 -23.58 19.15
CA ILE A 59 -0.34 -23.94 18.48
C ILE A 59 -1.06 -24.96 19.36
N GLY A 60 -2.33 -24.67 19.68
CA GLY A 60 -3.14 -25.55 20.51
C GLY A 60 -4.59 -25.64 20.06
N GLY A 61 -5.35 -26.46 20.75
CA GLY A 61 -6.80 -26.59 20.55
C GLY A 61 -7.51 -26.87 21.85
N LEU A 62 -8.71 -26.34 22.00
CA LEU A 62 -9.58 -26.59 23.14
C LEU A 62 -10.52 -27.78 22.85
N PRO A 63 -11.09 -28.42 23.90
CA PRO A 63 -12.01 -29.56 23.71
C PRO A 63 -13.26 -29.26 22.87
N ASN A 64 -13.68 -28.00 22.81
CA ASN A 64 -14.78 -27.54 21.96
C ASN A 64 -14.41 -27.31 20.49
N GLY A 65 -13.14 -27.60 20.08
CA GLY A 65 -12.67 -27.49 18.72
C GLY A 65 -11.99 -26.16 18.37
N LEU A 66 -12.06 -25.14 19.24
CA LEU A 66 -11.39 -23.87 19.02
C LEU A 66 -9.87 -24.06 18.94
N ARG A 67 -9.23 -23.51 17.92
CA ARG A 67 -7.77 -23.47 17.78
C ARG A 67 -7.20 -22.18 18.35
N PHE A 68 -5.92 -22.21 18.76
CA PHE A 68 -5.24 -20.98 19.14
C PHE A 68 -3.77 -21.01 18.71
N TYR A 69 -3.24 -19.80 18.51
CA TYR A 69 -1.86 -19.51 18.17
C TYR A 69 -1.35 -18.44 19.12
N VAL A 70 -0.26 -18.70 19.80
CA VAL A 70 0.36 -17.71 20.71
C VAL A 70 1.84 -17.61 20.39
N ARG A 71 2.31 -16.39 20.10
CA ARG A 71 3.72 -16.14 19.86
C ARG A 71 4.21 -14.90 20.60
N PRO A 72 5.28 -15.02 21.42
CA PRO A 72 6.01 -13.87 21.94
C PRO A 72 6.66 -13.10 20.77
N ASN A 73 6.41 -11.80 20.71
CA ASN A 73 7.02 -10.90 19.72
C ASN A 73 7.03 -9.45 20.24
N PRO A 74 8.15 -8.94 20.80
CA PRO A 74 8.19 -7.60 21.37
C PRO A 74 8.32 -6.50 20.29
N ARG A 75 7.54 -6.60 19.21
CA ARG A 75 7.51 -5.67 18.10
C ARG A 75 6.08 -5.35 17.65
N PRO A 76 5.60 -4.15 17.99
CA PRO A 76 6.17 -3.16 18.91
C PRO A 76 6.28 -3.69 20.36
N ALA A 77 7.23 -3.16 21.13
CA ALA A 77 7.34 -3.51 22.54
C ALA A 77 6.11 -3.05 23.33
N ARG A 78 5.76 -3.76 24.38
CA ARG A 78 4.64 -3.46 25.27
C ARG A 78 3.27 -3.41 24.57
N GLN A 79 3.13 -4.16 23.46
CA GLN A 79 1.89 -4.27 22.73
C GLN A 79 1.62 -5.72 22.31
N ALA A 80 0.35 -6.08 22.18
CA ALA A 80 -0.09 -7.34 21.60
C ALA A 80 -1.16 -7.10 20.53
N GLU A 81 -1.07 -7.90 19.47
CA GLU A 81 -2.07 -8.09 18.42
C GLU A 81 -2.89 -9.32 18.78
N LEU A 82 -4.20 -9.16 18.94
CA LEU A 82 -5.15 -10.24 19.15
C LEU A 82 -6.05 -10.38 17.95
N ARG A 83 -6.37 -11.60 17.54
CA ARG A 83 -7.36 -11.85 16.49
C ARG A 83 -8.31 -12.97 16.86
N LEU A 84 -9.57 -12.79 16.45
CA LEU A 84 -10.55 -13.87 16.32
C LEU A 84 -10.79 -14.09 14.85
N VAL A 85 -10.53 -15.30 14.36
CA VAL A 85 -10.76 -15.71 12.96
C VAL A 85 -11.85 -16.74 12.93
N VAL A 86 -12.91 -16.48 12.17
CA VAL A 86 -14.08 -17.34 12.04
C VAL A 86 -14.16 -17.84 10.61
N LYS A 87 -14.20 -19.17 10.37
CA LYS A 87 -14.40 -19.77 9.03
C LYS A 87 -15.85 -19.65 8.56
N ALA A 88 -16.38 -18.44 8.64
CA ALA A 88 -17.71 -18.09 8.19
C ALA A 88 -17.67 -16.74 7.48
N GLY A 89 -18.14 -16.72 6.26
CA GLY A 89 -18.26 -15.54 5.41
C GLY A 89 -19.49 -15.62 4.54
N SER A 90 -19.59 -14.76 3.56
CA SER A 90 -20.79 -14.58 2.75
C SER A 90 -21.22 -15.83 1.95
N VAL A 91 -20.30 -16.73 1.62
CA VAL A 91 -20.61 -17.96 0.89
C VAL A 91 -21.53 -18.91 1.68
N LEU A 92 -21.56 -18.78 3.02
CA LEU A 92 -22.43 -19.59 3.90
C LEU A 92 -23.83 -19.01 4.10
N GLU A 93 -24.09 -17.81 3.64
CA GLU A 93 -25.40 -17.14 3.71
C GLU A 93 -26.46 -17.92 2.94
N ASP A 94 -27.62 -18.10 3.52
CA ASP A 94 -28.82 -18.53 2.77
C ASP A 94 -29.28 -17.42 1.81
N ASP A 95 -30.24 -17.71 0.89
CA ASP A 95 -30.66 -16.73 -0.11
C ASP A 95 -31.31 -15.49 0.49
N ASP A 96 -31.92 -15.63 1.65
CA ASP A 96 -32.52 -14.53 2.42
C ASP A 96 -31.54 -13.82 3.36
N GLN A 97 -30.25 -14.17 3.30
CA GLN A 97 -29.22 -13.63 4.18
C GLN A 97 -28.09 -12.89 3.43
N ARG A 98 -28.23 -12.58 2.16
CA ARG A 98 -27.15 -11.95 1.36
C ARG A 98 -26.74 -10.61 1.93
N GLY A 99 -25.51 -10.55 2.49
CA GLY A 99 -24.94 -9.39 3.18
C GLY A 99 -25.05 -9.45 4.70
N LEU A 100 -25.70 -10.48 5.25
CA LEU A 100 -25.84 -10.57 6.70
C LEU A 100 -24.60 -11.10 7.41
N ALA A 101 -23.68 -11.80 6.74
CA ALA A 101 -22.39 -12.13 7.30
C ALA A 101 -21.61 -10.86 7.68
N HIS A 102 -21.57 -9.89 6.78
CA HIS A 102 -20.97 -8.58 6.99
C HIS A 102 -21.75 -7.75 8.01
N PHE A 103 -23.06 -7.78 7.95
CA PHE A 103 -23.87 -7.09 8.95
C PHE A 103 -23.66 -7.66 10.37
N VAL A 104 -23.50 -8.97 10.52
CA VAL A 104 -23.15 -9.61 11.82
C VAL A 104 -21.80 -9.11 12.30
N GLU A 105 -20.81 -8.93 11.42
CA GLU A 105 -19.53 -8.32 11.76
C GLU A 105 -19.72 -6.95 12.41
N HIS A 106 -20.50 -6.04 11.80
CA HIS A 106 -20.82 -4.73 12.36
C HIS A 106 -21.47 -4.81 13.75
N MET A 107 -22.34 -5.79 13.94
CA MET A 107 -23.06 -5.96 15.20
C MET A 107 -22.15 -6.33 16.38
N GLN A 108 -20.96 -6.93 16.11
CA GLN A 108 -20.00 -7.27 17.16
C GLN A 108 -19.47 -6.04 17.92
N PHE A 109 -19.52 -4.87 17.31
CA PHE A 109 -19.09 -3.61 17.92
C PHE A 109 -20.23 -2.85 18.62
N GLN A 110 -21.47 -3.32 18.55
CA GLN A 110 -22.65 -2.59 18.99
C GLN A 110 -23.24 -3.02 20.35
N GLY A 111 -22.57 -3.94 20.99
CA GLY A 111 -22.96 -4.40 22.32
C GLY A 111 -22.89 -5.90 22.47
N SER A 112 -22.32 -6.31 23.59
CA SER A 112 -22.08 -7.70 23.94
C SER A 112 -22.38 -7.94 25.41
N ARG A 113 -22.27 -9.19 25.83
CA ARG A 113 -22.61 -9.63 27.20
C ARG A 113 -21.89 -8.83 28.28
N HIS A 114 -20.58 -8.64 28.11
CA HIS A 114 -19.76 -7.92 29.08
C HIS A 114 -19.59 -6.44 28.73
N PHE A 115 -19.86 -6.07 27.49
CA PHE A 115 -19.75 -4.70 26.99
C PHE A 115 -21.07 -4.22 26.35
N PRO A 116 -22.12 -3.94 27.16
CA PRO A 116 -23.42 -3.51 26.63
C PRO A 116 -23.33 -2.14 25.96
N GLY A 117 -24.04 -1.97 24.85
CA GLY A 117 -24.05 -0.74 24.07
C GLY A 117 -22.66 -0.37 23.53
N GLN A 118 -22.28 0.89 23.63
CA GLN A 118 -20.96 1.38 23.15
C GLN A 118 -19.85 1.28 24.20
N THR A 119 -19.87 0.27 25.05
CA THR A 119 -18.89 0.15 26.16
C THR A 119 -17.53 -0.32 25.65
N ILE A 120 -17.46 -1.04 24.52
CA ILE A 120 -16.21 -1.40 23.83
C ILE A 120 -15.47 -0.12 23.41
N ASP A 121 -16.16 0.83 22.76
CA ASP A 121 -15.56 2.10 22.36
C ASP A 121 -15.01 2.88 23.53
N ARG A 122 -15.76 2.92 24.65
CA ARG A 122 -15.31 3.58 25.87
C ARG A 122 -14.10 2.87 26.49
N PHE A 123 -14.06 1.55 26.45
CA PHE A 123 -12.89 0.79 26.92
C PHE A 123 -11.68 1.14 26.07
N LEU A 124 -11.77 1.04 24.74
CA LEU A 124 -10.68 1.39 23.83
C LEU A 124 -10.20 2.83 24.04
N ALA A 125 -11.13 3.78 24.09
CA ALA A 125 -10.81 5.19 24.34
C ALA A 125 -10.13 5.41 25.71
N SER A 126 -10.48 4.62 26.75
CA SER A 126 -9.87 4.71 28.07
C SER A 126 -8.40 4.29 28.11
N ILE A 127 -7.99 3.45 27.16
CA ILE A 127 -6.61 3.02 26.98
C ILE A 127 -5.92 3.70 25.78
N GLY A 128 -6.60 4.70 25.20
CA GLY A 128 -6.10 5.54 24.12
C GLY A 128 -6.06 4.86 22.76
N LEU A 129 -6.99 3.95 22.50
CA LEU A 129 -7.19 3.24 21.26
C LEU A 129 -8.55 3.60 20.64
N SER A 130 -8.74 3.26 19.36
CA SER A 130 -9.97 3.54 18.65
C SER A 130 -10.38 2.41 17.67
N ILE A 131 -11.69 2.32 17.41
CA ILE A 131 -12.20 1.48 16.32
C ILE A 131 -11.76 2.06 14.98
N GLY A 132 -11.38 1.17 14.07
CA GLY A 132 -10.86 1.49 12.75
C GLY A 132 -9.33 1.44 12.66
N SER A 133 -8.59 1.96 13.64
CA SER A 133 -7.13 1.91 13.68
C SER A 133 -6.56 0.76 14.53
N ASP A 134 -7.15 0.52 15.71
CA ASP A 134 -6.63 -0.42 16.70
C ASP A 134 -7.55 -1.62 16.93
N ALA A 135 -8.84 -1.46 16.67
CA ALA A 135 -9.81 -2.53 16.59
C ALA A 135 -10.50 -2.45 15.23
N ASN A 136 -10.51 -3.54 14.49
CA ASN A 136 -11.11 -3.61 13.14
C ASN A 136 -11.62 -5.02 12.86
N ALA A 137 -12.45 -5.13 11.81
CA ALA A 137 -12.89 -6.43 11.29
C ALA A 137 -13.02 -6.39 9.77
N VAL A 138 -13.08 -7.57 9.17
CA VAL A 138 -13.32 -7.75 7.74
C VAL A 138 -14.06 -9.05 7.49
N THR A 139 -15.09 -9.00 6.67
CA THR A 139 -15.82 -10.16 6.16
C THR A 139 -15.44 -10.43 4.71
N SER A 140 -15.00 -11.66 4.45
CA SER A 140 -14.71 -12.19 3.13
C SER A 140 -15.79 -13.20 2.70
N PHE A 141 -15.58 -13.87 1.57
CA PHE A 141 -16.48 -14.96 1.15
C PHE A 141 -16.42 -16.15 2.11
N ASP A 142 -15.23 -16.52 2.58
CA ASP A 142 -14.99 -17.77 3.31
C ASP A 142 -14.82 -17.59 4.82
N ASP A 143 -14.53 -16.37 5.27
CA ASP A 143 -14.14 -16.07 6.65
C ASP A 143 -14.50 -14.65 7.07
N THR A 144 -14.60 -14.45 8.38
CA THR A 144 -14.66 -13.16 9.06
C THR A 144 -13.51 -13.07 10.06
N GLN A 145 -12.79 -11.95 10.08
CA GLN A 145 -11.63 -11.74 10.93
C GLN A 145 -11.83 -10.47 11.76
N TYR A 146 -11.57 -10.57 13.05
CA TYR A 146 -11.56 -9.45 14.00
C TYR A 146 -10.15 -9.26 14.50
N SER A 147 -9.69 -8.03 14.59
CA SER A 147 -8.37 -7.65 15.10
C SER A 147 -8.49 -6.63 16.22
N LEU A 148 -7.61 -6.77 17.22
CA LEU A 148 -7.55 -5.87 18.38
C LEU A 148 -6.11 -5.71 18.82
N LYS A 149 -5.60 -4.48 18.81
CA LYS A 149 -4.29 -4.13 19.35
C LYS A 149 -4.45 -3.58 20.75
N VAL A 150 -3.64 -4.04 21.70
CA VAL A 150 -3.70 -3.53 23.08
C VAL A 150 -2.31 -3.38 23.68
N PRO A 151 -2.12 -2.41 24.61
CA PRO A 151 -0.90 -2.32 25.38
C PRO A 151 -0.81 -3.48 26.39
N THR A 152 0.40 -3.99 26.63
CA THR A 152 0.69 -5.08 27.59
C THR A 152 1.37 -4.60 28.86
N ASP A 153 1.69 -3.32 28.98
CA ASP A 153 2.36 -2.70 30.13
C ASP A 153 1.40 -2.31 31.27
N ARG A 154 0.09 -2.52 31.12
CA ARG A 154 -0.94 -2.25 32.12
C ARG A 154 -1.64 -3.54 32.51
N GLN A 155 -1.67 -3.79 33.83
CA GLN A 155 -2.31 -4.99 34.35
C GLN A 155 -3.80 -5.06 33.98
N GLY A 156 -4.29 -6.25 33.59
CA GLY A 156 -5.69 -6.54 33.31
C GLY A 156 -6.16 -6.17 31.89
N ILE A 157 -5.41 -5.38 31.10
CA ILE A 157 -5.85 -4.98 29.75
C ILE A 157 -5.92 -6.19 28.83
N LEU A 158 -4.92 -7.07 28.85
CA LEU A 158 -4.90 -8.27 28.00
C LEU A 158 -6.07 -9.23 28.33
N ASP A 159 -6.40 -9.38 29.61
CA ASP A 159 -7.55 -10.17 30.05
C ASP A 159 -8.88 -9.56 29.56
N THR A 160 -9.02 -8.23 29.70
CA THR A 160 -10.20 -7.52 29.17
C THR A 160 -10.28 -7.63 27.64
N ALA A 161 -9.16 -7.57 26.93
CA ALA A 161 -9.11 -7.76 25.47
C ALA A 161 -9.55 -9.18 25.07
N LEU A 162 -9.15 -10.21 25.81
CA LEU A 162 -9.63 -11.58 25.58
C LEU A 162 -11.13 -11.72 25.89
N THR A 163 -11.66 -10.98 26.88
CA THR A 163 -13.12 -10.90 27.12
C THR A 163 -13.84 -10.27 25.92
N VAL A 164 -13.25 -9.26 25.27
CA VAL A 164 -13.82 -8.70 24.01
C VAL A 164 -13.88 -9.76 22.93
N LEU A 165 -12.80 -10.52 22.72
CA LEU A 165 -12.79 -11.60 21.73
C LEU A 165 -13.76 -12.75 22.06
N GLU A 166 -13.91 -13.10 23.36
CA GLU A 166 -14.91 -14.07 23.83
C GLU A 166 -16.32 -13.61 23.50
N ASP A 167 -16.61 -12.33 23.72
CA ASP A 167 -17.92 -11.74 23.40
C ASP A 167 -18.17 -11.68 21.89
N TRP A 168 -17.15 -11.39 21.08
CA TRP A 168 -17.28 -11.49 19.62
C TRP A 168 -17.54 -12.94 19.17
N ALA A 169 -16.96 -13.92 19.83
CA ALA A 169 -17.16 -15.32 19.50
C ALA A 169 -18.55 -15.86 19.88
N GLY A 170 -19.16 -15.36 20.98
CA GLY A 170 -20.41 -15.96 21.49
C GLY A 170 -21.27 -15.05 22.38
N GLY A 171 -21.00 -13.76 22.46
CA GLY A 171 -21.66 -12.83 23.39
C GLY A 171 -22.41 -11.65 22.78
N ALA A 172 -22.52 -11.54 21.47
CA ALA A 172 -23.21 -10.42 20.79
C ALA A 172 -24.72 -10.36 21.11
N LEU A 173 -25.26 -9.17 21.37
CA LEU A 173 -26.64 -9.00 21.88
C LEU A 173 -27.69 -8.79 20.78
N PHE A 174 -27.34 -8.20 19.66
CA PHE A 174 -28.24 -7.88 18.53
C PHE A 174 -29.49 -7.10 18.99
N GLU A 175 -29.29 -6.00 19.73
CA GLU A 175 -30.40 -5.14 20.16
C GLU A 175 -31.05 -4.46 18.94
N ASP A 176 -32.38 -4.38 18.89
CA ASP A 176 -33.14 -3.84 17.76
C ASP A 176 -32.71 -2.40 17.40
N ALA A 177 -32.49 -1.54 18.39
CA ALA A 177 -32.04 -0.18 18.15
C ALA A 177 -30.62 -0.11 17.57
N ALA A 178 -29.75 -1.04 17.92
CA ALA A 178 -28.40 -1.15 17.36
C ALA A 178 -28.47 -1.69 15.92
N ILE A 179 -29.31 -2.68 15.64
CA ILE A 179 -29.55 -3.21 14.30
C ILE A 179 -29.98 -2.08 13.35
N GLU A 180 -30.95 -1.25 13.75
CA GLU A 180 -31.43 -0.16 12.88
C GLU A 180 -30.35 0.90 12.63
N ARG A 181 -29.54 1.25 13.61
CA ARG A 181 -28.40 2.15 13.40
C ARG A 181 -27.37 1.54 12.43
N GLN A 182 -26.97 0.29 12.65
CA GLN A 182 -25.97 -0.37 11.81
C GLN A 182 -26.49 -0.67 10.41
N ARG A 183 -27.79 -0.93 10.24
CA ARG A 183 -28.43 -1.06 8.93
C ARG A 183 -28.19 0.18 8.07
N ALA A 184 -28.36 1.36 8.63
CA ALA A 184 -28.09 2.62 7.92
C ALA A 184 -26.58 2.75 7.52
N ILE A 185 -25.66 2.37 8.42
CA ILE A 185 -24.21 2.42 8.19
C ILE A 185 -23.79 1.42 7.10
N VAL A 186 -24.28 0.16 7.16
CA VAL A 186 -23.99 -0.88 6.16
C VAL A 186 -24.52 -0.46 4.77
N LEU A 187 -25.71 0.13 4.71
CA LEU A 187 -26.25 0.67 3.46
C LEU A 187 -25.45 1.90 2.96
N ALA A 188 -24.91 2.72 3.85
CA ALA A 188 -24.03 3.81 3.49
C ALA A 188 -22.68 3.29 2.95
N GLU A 189 -22.14 2.21 3.52
CA GLU A 189 -20.96 1.53 3.01
C GLU A 189 -21.21 0.91 1.62
N TRP A 190 -22.32 0.20 1.45
CA TRP A 190 -22.74 -0.30 0.14
C TRP A 190 -22.77 0.83 -0.89
N ARG A 191 -23.39 1.97 -0.54
CA ARG A 191 -23.46 3.15 -1.42
C ARG A 191 -22.07 3.72 -1.73
N ARG A 192 -21.18 3.81 -0.76
CA ARG A 192 -19.81 4.28 -0.95
C ARG A 192 -19.07 3.48 -2.01
N ASN A 193 -19.27 2.16 -2.03
CA ASN A 193 -18.61 1.26 -2.96
C ASN A 193 -19.17 1.33 -4.38
N LEU A 194 -20.34 1.95 -4.60
CA LEU A 194 -20.89 2.10 -5.95
C LEU A 194 -19.95 2.87 -6.87
N GLY A 195 -19.82 2.41 -8.11
CA GLY A 195 -18.99 3.02 -9.13
C GLY A 195 -18.64 2.04 -10.24
N ALA A 196 -17.79 2.45 -11.18
CA ALA A 196 -17.36 1.63 -12.29
C ALA A 196 -16.63 0.36 -11.82
N ASP A 197 -15.78 0.50 -10.80
CA ASP A 197 -14.97 -0.60 -10.28
C ASP A 197 -15.85 -1.70 -9.68
N GLU A 198 -16.86 -1.34 -8.87
CA GLU A 198 -17.78 -2.33 -8.29
C GLU A 198 -18.63 -3.02 -9.37
N ARG A 199 -19.18 -2.24 -10.31
CA ARG A 199 -19.99 -2.82 -11.42
C ARG A 199 -19.14 -3.74 -12.30
N THR A 200 -17.90 -3.39 -12.56
CA THR A 200 -16.99 -4.20 -13.38
C THR A 200 -16.55 -5.45 -12.61
N SER A 201 -16.21 -5.30 -11.32
CA SER A 201 -15.84 -6.42 -10.44
C SER A 201 -16.98 -7.40 -10.25
N ASP A 202 -18.22 -6.91 -10.13
CA ASP A 202 -19.41 -7.75 -10.03
C ASP A 202 -19.62 -8.59 -11.30
N ARG A 203 -19.53 -7.98 -12.48
CA ARG A 203 -19.63 -8.70 -13.77
C ARG A 203 -18.46 -9.68 -13.95
N LEU A 204 -17.24 -9.28 -13.60
CA LEU A 204 -16.07 -10.15 -13.63
C LEU A 204 -16.27 -11.38 -12.76
N ARG A 205 -16.75 -11.20 -11.53
CA ARG A 205 -17.07 -12.29 -10.60
C ARG A 205 -18.09 -13.27 -11.19
N HIS A 206 -19.14 -12.75 -11.82
CA HIS A 206 -20.14 -13.60 -12.45
C HIS A 206 -19.60 -14.43 -13.62
N VAL A 207 -18.66 -13.88 -14.39
CA VAL A 207 -18.00 -14.61 -15.48
C VAL A 207 -16.98 -15.62 -14.96
N GLN A 208 -16.13 -15.18 -14.01
CA GLN A 208 -15.00 -15.97 -13.52
C GLN A 208 -15.45 -17.12 -12.60
N LEU A 209 -16.52 -16.91 -11.84
CA LEU A 209 -17.05 -17.85 -10.86
C LEU A 209 -18.41 -18.45 -11.29
N GLU A 210 -18.68 -18.44 -12.60
CA GLU A 210 -19.91 -18.93 -13.19
C GLU A 210 -20.26 -20.35 -12.70
N GLY A 211 -21.52 -20.58 -12.35
CA GLY A 211 -22.02 -21.85 -11.84
C GLY A 211 -21.64 -22.14 -10.38
N SER A 212 -20.88 -21.29 -9.73
CA SER A 212 -20.55 -21.41 -8.31
C SER A 212 -21.45 -20.54 -7.44
N ARG A 213 -21.50 -20.87 -6.15
CA ARG A 213 -22.17 -20.04 -5.16
C ARG A 213 -21.49 -18.68 -4.97
N TYR A 214 -20.18 -18.59 -5.15
CA TYR A 214 -19.40 -17.36 -5.02
C TYR A 214 -19.83 -16.25 -5.98
N ALA A 215 -20.33 -16.60 -7.17
CA ALA A 215 -20.81 -15.62 -8.14
C ALA A 215 -21.89 -14.69 -7.55
N ASN A 216 -22.74 -15.20 -6.63
CA ASN A 216 -23.92 -14.53 -6.09
C ASN A 216 -23.81 -14.26 -4.57
N ARG A 217 -22.62 -14.21 -4.00
CA ARG A 217 -22.40 -14.03 -2.56
C ARG A 217 -21.34 -12.98 -2.27
N SER A 218 -21.49 -11.78 -2.89
CA SER A 218 -20.64 -10.64 -2.54
C SER A 218 -20.72 -10.34 -1.04
N PRO A 219 -19.60 -10.16 -0.33
CA PRO A 219 -19.64 -9.87 1.11
C PRO A 219 -20.42 -8.60 1.46
N ILE A 220 -20.38 -7.57 0.61
CA ILE A 220 -21.17 -6.34 0.83
C ILE A 220 -22.69 -6.58 0.76
N GLY A 221 -23.11 -7.66 0.10
CA GLY A 221 -24.47 -8.16 0.05
C GLY A 221 -25.43 -7.40 -0.85
N GLU A 222 -26.72 -7.72 -0.67
CA GLU A 222 -27.83 -7.15 -1.43
C GLU A 222 -28.57 -6.10 -0.59
N PRO A 223 -28.67 -4.84 -1.05
CA PRO A 223 -29.29 -3.77 -0.26
C PRO A 223 -30.73 -4.05 0.12
N THR A 224 -31.50 -4.74 -0.73
CA THR A 224 -32.91 -5.13 -0.45
C THR A 224 -33.00 -6.13 0.70
N VAL A 225 -32.06 -7.07 0.80
CA VAL A 225 -31.98 -8.03 1.91
C VAL A 225 -31.54 -7.31 3.18
N ILE A 226 -30.48 -6.52 3.13
CA ILE A 226 -29.96 -5.75 4.27
C ILE A 226 -31.05 -4.85 4.83
N GLN A 227 -31.81 -4.16 3.96
CA GLN A 227 -32.88 -3.23 4.36
C GLN A 227 -34.04 -3.93 5.06
N ALA A 228 -34.41 -5.14 4.62
CA ALA A 228 -35.57 -5.86 5.09
C ALA A 228 -35.30 -6.91 6.17
N ALA A 229 -34.04 -7.32 6.38
CA ALA A 229 -33.70 -8.43 7.26
C ALA A 229 -34.17 -8.21 8.71
N PRO A 230 -35.02 -9.08 9.25
CA PRO A 230 -35.38 -9.03 10.65
C PRO A 230 -34.24 -9.56 11.53
N ARG A 231 -34.25 -9.19 12.80
CA ARG A 231 -33.24 -9.64 13.79
C ARG A 231 -32.99 -11.15 13.77
N GLU A 232 -34.01 -11.96 13.59
CA GLU A 232 -33.92 -13.42 13.63
C GLU A 232 -33.08 -14.00 12.47
N GLN A 233 -33.02 -13.34 11.30
CA GLN A 233 -32.12 -13.76 10.21
C GLN A 233 -30.65 -13.51 10.54
N LEU A 234 -30.31 -12.40 11.20
CA LEU A 234 -28.98 -12.12 11.71
C LEU A 234 -28.59 -13.14 12.78
N LEU A 235 -29.46 -13.38 13.73
CA LEU A 235 -29.26 -14.37 14.80
C LEU A 235 -29.12 -15.80 14.25
N ARG A 236 -29.84 -16.16 13.19
CA ARG A 236 -29.71 -17.47 12.53
C ARG A 236 -28.29 -17.64 11.98
N PHE A 237 -27.78 -16.65 11.23
CA PHE A 237 -26.42 -16.70 10.71
C PHE A 237 -25.38 -16.80 11.84
N TYR A 238 -25.51 -15.97 12.87
CA TYR A 238 -24.61 -15.97 14.00
C TYR A 238 -24.61 -17.30 14.75
N ARG A 239 -25.78 -17.88 15.07
CA ARG A 239 -25.89 -19.17 15.78
C ARG A 239 -25.37 -20.35 14.96
N ASP A 240 -25.57 -20.34 13.64
CA ASP A 240 -25.16 -21.43 12.76
C ASP A 240 -23.65 -21.48 12.58
N TRP A 241 -22.97 -20.31 12.55
CA TRP A 241 -21.61 -20.21 12.05
C TRP A 241 -20.59 -19.64 13.06
N TYR A 242 -21.01 -18.90 14.08
CA TYR A 242 -20.12 -18.42 15.14
C TYR A 242 -20.03 -19.47 16.25
N ARG A 243 -19.20 -20.48 15.99
CA ARG A 243 -19.02 -21.64 16.88
C ARG A 243 -17.56 -22.03 16.98
N PRO A 244 -17.11 -22.52 18.14
CA PRO A 244 -15.71 -22.76 18.46
C PRO A 244 -14.94 -23.63 17.45
N ASP A 245 -15.56 -24.68 16.89
CA ASP A 245 -14.92 -25.58 15.91
C ASP A 245 -14.55 -24.91 14.58
N LEU A 246 -15.14 -23.75 14.29
CA LEU A 246 -14.83 -22.91 13.14
C LEU A 246 -13.91 -21.72 13.47
N MET A 247 -13.42 -21.60 14.71
CA MET A 247 -12.71 -20.41 15.18
C MET A 247 -11.25 -20.68 15.50
N ALA A 248 -10.47 -19.61 15.38
CA ALA A 248 -9.14 -19.54 15.96
C ALA A 248 -8.93 -18.22 16.69
N VAL A 249 -8.27 -18.28 17.85
CA VAL A 249 -7.75 -17.13 18.59
C VAL A 249 -6.24 -17.04 18.34
N ILE A 250 -5.78 -15.88 17.91
CA ILE A 250 -4.37 -15.63 17.61
C ILE A 250 -3.91 -14.48 18.51
N VAL A 251 -2.81 -14.68 19.25
CA VAL A 251 -2.20 -13.64 20.09
C VAL A 251 -0.72 -13.56 19.77
N VAL A 252 -0.27 -12.41 19.29
CA VAL A 252 1.14 -12.16 18.98
C VAL A 252 1.55 -10.84 19.66
N GLY A 253 2.61 -10.85 20.45
CA GLY A 253 3.00 -9.62 21.12
C GLY A 253 4.04 -9.80 22.23
N ASP A 254 4.26 -8.74 22.97
CA ASP A 254 5.13 -8.75 24.15
C ASP A 254 4.40 -9.41 25.33
N VAL A 255 4.34 -10.74 25.28
CA VAL A 255 3.53 -11.57 26.18
C VAL A 255 4.25 -12.89 26.56
N ASP A 256 3.87 -13.48 27.68
CA ASP A 256 4.23 -14.86 28.00
C ASP A 256 3.25 -15.84 27.33
N LYS A 257 3.79 -16.72 26.45
CA LYS A 257 2.96 -17.63 25.66
C LYS A 257 2.16 -18.64 26.49
N ASN A 258 2.68 -19.09 27.61
CA ASN A 258 2.00 -20.09 28.42
C ASN A 258 0.90 -19.45 29.26
N ALA A 259 1.15 -18.26 29.83
CA ALA A 259 0.13 -17.50 30.55
C ALA A 259 -1.05 -17.14 29.62
N VAL A 260 -0.76 -16.67 28.41
CA VAL A 260 -1.80 -16.35 27.42
C VAL A 260 -2.60 -17.60 27.00
N ALA A 261 -1.94 -18.73 26.77
CA ALA A 261 -2.64 -19.98 26.45
C ALA A 261 -3.60 -20.43 27.58
N GLN A 262 -3.21 -20.22 28.84
CA GLN A 262 -4.09 -20.46 29.98
C GLN A 262 -5.28 -19.48 30.01
N MET A 263 -5.05 -18.20 29.76
CA MET A 263 -6.13 -17.20 29.66
C MET A 263 -7.10 -17.56 28.53
N ILE A 264 -6.61 -17.93 27.34
CA ILE A 264 -7.45 -18.40 26.24
C ILE A 264 -8.30 -19.60 26.67
N SER A 265 -7.72 -20.56 27.39
CA SER A 265 -8.49 -21.69 27.90
C SER A 265 -9.56 -21.26 28.91
N GLN A 266 -9.29 -20.29 29.77
CA GLN A 266 -10.28 -19.77 30.74
C GLN A 266 -11.44 -19.07 30.08
N HIS A 267 -11.18 -18.23 29.08
CA HIS A 267 -12.20 -17.45 28.37
C HIS A 267 -13.03 -18.31 27.40
N PHE A 268 -12.40 -19.20 26.65
CA PHE A 268 -13.07 -19.84 25.50
C PHE A 268 -13.55 -21.27 25.74
N SER A 269 -13.16 -21.94 26.83
CA SER A 269 -13.60 -23.33 27.06
C SER A 269 -15.08 -23.47 27.37
N SER A 270 -15.72 -22.42 27.85
CA SER A 270 -17.17 -22.41 28.15
C SER A 270 -18.05 -22.30 26.92
N LEU A 271 -17.49 -21.84 25.79
CA LEU A 271 -18.22 -21.72 24.53
C LEU A 271 -18.60 -23.11 24.01
N ALA A 272 -19.85 -23.29 23.63
CA ALA A 272 -20.38 -24.56 23.14
C ALA A 272 -20.72 -24.47 21.67
N ASN A 273 -20.47 -25.55 20.94
CA ASN A 273 -21.03 -25.73 19.61
C ASN A 273 -22.54 -25.96 19.69
N PRO A 274 -23.35 -25.49 18.74
CA PRO A 274 -24.79 -25.72 18.72
C PRO A 274 -25.10 -27.20 18.53
N ALA A 275 -26.24 -27.66 19.07
CA ALA A 275 -26.71 -29.03 18.88
C ALA A 275 -28.15 -29.04 18.34
N PRO A 276 -28.39 -29.54 17.12
CA PRO A 276 -27.42 -30.14 16.19
C PRO A 276 -26.55 -29.07 15.51
N GLU A 277 -25.30 -29.43 15.17
CA GLU A 277 -24.42 -28.59 14.37
C GLU A 277 -24.88 -28.59 12.89
N ARG A 278 -24.93 -27.39 12.30
CA ARG A 278 -25.11 -27.25 10.85
C ARG A 278 -23.78 -27.60 10.15
N PRO A 279 -23.75 -28.62 9.25
CA PRO A 279 -22.51 -28.97 8.53
C PRO A 279 -22.01 -27.76 7.72
N ARG A 280 -20.72 -27.44 7.82
CA ARG A 280 -20.11 -26.42 6.98
C ARG A 280 -19.79 -27.00 5.60
N PRO A 281 -20.51 -26.62 4.55
CA PRO A 281 -20.20 -27.09 3.20
C PRO A 281 -18.93 -26.42 2.67
N ILE A 282 -18.24 -27.12 1.77
CA ILE A 282 -17.18 -26.57 0.94
C ILE A 282 -17.79 -26.34 -0.45
N PHE A 283 -17.74 -25.13 -0.90
CA PHE A 283 -18.17 -24.75 -2.25
C PHE A 283 -16.95 -24.60 -3.15
N ASP A 284 -17.13 -24.94 -4.41
CA ASP A 284 -16.06 -24.84 -5.40
C ASP A 284 -16.59 -24.20 -6.70
N VAL A 285 -15.69 -23.85 -7.61
CA VAL A 285 -16.01 -23.33 -8.95
C VAL A 285 -15.98 -24.50 -9.93
N PRO A 286 -17.08 -24.75 -10.69
CA PRO A 286 -17.10 -25.79 -11.70
C PRO A 286 -16.06 -25.55 -12.79
N GLU A 287 -15.39 -26.62 -13.21
CA GLU A 287 -14.51 -26.55 -14.36
C GLU A 287 -15.31 -26.49 -15.66
N HIS A 288 -14.72 -25.85 -16.67
CA HIS A 288 -15.33 -25.78 -18.00
C HIS A 288 -14.38 -26.24 -19.10
N PRO A 289 -14.89 -26.90 -20.17
CA PRO A 289 -14.06 -27.29 -21.30
C PRO A 289 -13.67 -26.05 -22.13
N GLY A 290 -12.44 -26.04 -22.63
CA GLY A 290 -11.94 -25.02 -23.55
C GLY A 290 -11.80 -23.63 -22.92
N THR A 291 -11.66 -22.64 -23.79
CA THR A 291 -11.49 -21.24 -23.44
C THR A 291 -12.80 -20.49 -23.52
N LYS A 292 -13.17 -19.77 -22.45
CA LYS A 292 -14.25 -18.79 -22.45
C LYS A 292 -13.73 -17.40 -22.80
N TYR A 293 -14.54 -16.60 -23.44
CA TYR A 293 -14.25 -15.21 -23.79
C TYR A 293 -15.32 -14.30 -23.24
N ALA A 294 -14.92 -13.15 -22.70
CA ALA A 294 -15.87 -12.13 -22.21
C ALA A 294 -15.36 -10.72 -22.50
N VAL A 295 -16.31 -9.82 -22.77
CA VAL A 295 -16.06 -8.38 -22.92
C VAL A 295 -16.90 -7.63 -21.90
N LEU A 296 -16.24 -6.91 -21.00
CA LEU A 296 -16.84 -6.11 -19.97
C LEU A 296 -16.69 -4.63 -20.31
N THR A 297 -17.78 -3.88 -20.27
CA THR A 297 -17.78 -2.46 -20.58
C THR A 297 -18.43 -1.66 -19.45
N ASP A 298 -17.96 -0.44 -19.19
CA ASP A 298 -18.60 0.47 -18.27
C ASP A 298 -18.42 1.93 -18.72
N LYS A 299 -19.44 2.77 -18.52
CA LYS A 299 -19.49 4.18 -18.95
C LYS A 299 -18.55 5.10 -18.17
N GLU A 300 -18.18 4.72 -16.97
CA GLU A 300 -17.33 5.51 -16.07
C GLU A 300 -15.93 4.90 -15.95
N SER A 301 -15.67 3.75 -16.59
CA SER A 301 -14.34 3.16 -16.65
C SER A 301 -13.39 4.05 -17.44
N THR A 302 -12.15 4.13 -16.99
CA THR A 302 -11.11 4.96 -17.62
C THR A 302 -9.97 4.14 -18.25
N ASN A 303 -10.00 2.83 -18.04
CA ASN A 303 -8.91 1.95 -18.44
C ASN A 303 -9.40 0.84 -19.35
N THR A 304 -8.56 0.48 -20.31
CA THR A 304 -8.74 -0.72 -21.15
C THR A 304 -7.71 -1.78 -20.74
N ALA A 305 -8.15 -2.98 -20.44
CA ALA A 305 -7.30 -4.08 -20.03
C ALA A 305 -7.68 -5.38 -20.72
N VAL A 306 -6.71 -6.27 -20.85
CA VAL A 306 -6.92 -7.64 -21.34
C VAL A 306 -6.26 -8.62 -20.40
N SER A 307 -6.86 -9.78 -20.18
CA SER A 307 -6.28 -10.84 -19.36
C SER A 307 -6.57 -12.22 -19.93
N LEU A 308 -5.64 -13.13 -19.68
CA LEU A 308 -5.81 -14.57 -19.76
C LEU A 308 -5.66 -15.09 -18.34
N SER A 309 -6.60 -15.91 -17.85
CA SER A 309 -6.45 -16.59 -16.56
C SER A 309 -7.01 -18.00 -16.63
N ASP A 310 -6.58 -18.84 -15.69
CA ASP A 310 -7.18 -20.15 -15.44
C ASP A 310 -7.22 -20.43 -13.93
N LEU A 311 -8.32 -21.01 -13.50
CA LEU A 311 -8.52 -21.48 -12.12
C LEU A 311 -8.21 -22.96 -12.03
N ARG A 312 -7.39 -23.34 -11.04
CA ARG A 312 -6.95 -24.73 -10.79
C ARG A 312 -7.19 -25.11 -9.34
N PRO A 313 -7.20 -26.40 -9.01
CA PRO A 313 -7.15 -26.82 -7.61
C PRO A 313 -5.95 -26.20 -6.90
N ALA A 314 -6.20 -25.66 -5.70
CA ALA A 314 -5.14 -25.05 -4.89
C ALA A 314 -4.07 -26.13 -4.56
N ARG A 315 -2.81 -25.73 -4.67
CA ARG A 315 -1.69 -26.62 -4.34
C ARG A 315 -1.59 -26.84 -2.84
N ASN A 316 -0.94 -27.94 -2.47
CA ASN A 316 -0.59 -28.19 -1.08
C ASN A 316 0.59 -27.32 -0.66
N GLN A 317 0.33 -26.25 0.09
CA GLN A 317 1.35 -25.32 0.61
C GLN A 317 2.07 -25.84 1.87
N GLY A 318 1.55 -26.90 2.49
CA GLY A 318 2.09 -27.44 3.74
C GLY A 318 3.26 -28.42 3.56
N SER A 319 3.61 -28.83 2.34
CA SER A 319 4.70 -29.75 2.08
C SER A 319 5.94 -29.08 1.50
N VAL A 320 7.11 -29.68 1.70
CA VAL A 320 8.39 -29.21 1.13
C VAL A 320 8.34 -29.17 -0.41
N GLY A 321 7.68 -30.14 -1.04
CA GLY A 321 7.47 -30.16 -2.48
C GLY A 321 6.55 -29.02 -2.95
N GLY A 322 5.44 -28.78 -2.24
CA GLY A 322 4.56 -27.65 -2.53
C GLY A 322 5.25 -26.30 -2.40
N TYR A 323 6.09 -26.14 -1.38
CA TYR A 323 6.92 -24.96 -1.21
C TYR A 323 7.89 -24.76 -2.40
N ARG A 324 8.57 -25.86 -2.84
CA ARG A 324 9.42 -25.82 -4.05
C ARG A 324 8.64 -25.44 -5.32
N ASP A 325 7.41 -25.91 -5.45
CA ASP A 325 6.56 -25.55 -6.58
C ASP A 325 6.17 -24.05 -6.56
N ILE A 326 5.93 -23.46 -5.38
CA ILE A 326 5.73 -22.02 -5.24
C ILE A 326 6.96 -21.25 -5.73
N LEU A 327 8.17 -21.68 -5.36
CA LEU A 327 9.41 -21.03 -5.83
C LEU A 327 9.57 -21.11 -7.35
N LYS A 328 9.22 -22.24 -7.97
CA LYS A 328 9.23 -22.36 -9.44
C LYS A 328 8.26 -21.37 -10.11
N ASP A 329 7.06 -21.22 -9.57
CA ASP A 329 6.09 -20.29 -10.13
C ASP A 329 6.52 -18.83 -9.92
N GLN A 330 7.16 -18.50 -8.79
CA GLN A 330 7.74 -17.18 -8.58
C GLN A 330 8.83 -16.88 -9.62
N LEU A 331 9.76 -17.80 -9.85
CA LEU A 331 10.80 -17.65 -10.87
C LEU A 331 10.21 -17.53 -12.29
N PHE A 332 9.19 -18.33 -12.61
CA PHE A 332 8.52 -18.27 -13.92
C PHE A 332 7.82 -16.93 -14.11
N SER A 333 7.06 -16.48 -13.09
CA SER A 333 6.35 -15.19 -13.11
C SER A 333 7.31 -14.02 -13.29
N GLN A 334 8.44 -14.05 -12.59
CA GLN A 334 9.46 -13.01 -12.69
C GLN A 334 10.07 -12.98 -14.09
N MET A 335 10.59 -14.11 -14.61
CA MET A 335 11.21 -14.15 -15.94
C MET A 335 10.25 -13.74 -17.06
N LEU A 336 8.98 -14.16 -16.97
CA LEU A 336 7.97 -13.74 -17.95
C LEU A 336 7.62 -12.26 -17.78
N GLY A 337 7.50 -11.78 -16.53
CA GLY A 337 7.27 -10.37 -16.22
C GLY A 337 8.37 -9.47 -16.77
N ASP A 338 9.65 -9.82 -16.58
CA ASP A 338 10.80 -9.07 -17.08
C ASP A 338 10.74 -8.91 -18.61
N ARG A 339 10.39 -9.99 -19.35
CA ARG A 339 10.20 -9.89 -20.80
C ARG A 339 9.04 -8.98 -21.21
N LEU A 340 7.95 -9.02 -20.46
CA LEU A 340 6.80 -8.14 -20.72
C LEU A 340 7.15 -6.68 -20.44
N ASP A 341 7.95 -6.40 -19.43
CA ASP A 341 8.43 -5.05 -19.12
C ASP A 341 9.38 -4.53 -20.22
N GLU A 342 10.25 -5.37 -20.76
CA GLU A 342 11.07 -5.01 -21.93
C GLU A 342 10.20 -4.67 -23.18
N ILE A 343 9.14 -5.44 -23.42
CA ILE A 343 8.20 -5.16 -24.52
C ILE A 343 7.47 -3.83 -24.29
N ALA A 344 7.10 -3.52 -23.03
CA ALA A 344 6.43 -2.26 -22.67
C ALA A 344 7.33 -1.02 -22.84
N GLN A 345 8.65 -1.19 -22.82
CA GLN A 345 9.63 -0.13 -23.00
C GLN A 345 10.12 -0.02 -24.48
N GLY A 346 9.68 -0.90 -25.35
CA GLY A 346 10.07 -0.93 -26.76
C GLY A 346 9.44 0.16 -27.61
N ASP A 347 9.83 0.22 -28.90
CA ASP A 347 9.21 1.08 -29.90
C ASP A 347 7.77 0.65 -30.19
N ARG A 348 6.80 1.54 -30.01
CA ARG A 348 5.36 1.28 -30.16
C ARG A 348 4.86 0.09 -29.35
N PRO A 349 4.92 0.17 -28.00
CA PRO A 349 4.56 -0.92 -27.15
C PRO A 349 3.09 -1.33 -27.34
N PRO A 350 2.79 -2.65 -27.37
CA PRO A 350 1.42 -3.15 -27.55
C PRO A 350 0.53 -2.91 -26.32
N PHE A 351 1.14 -2.65 -25.19
CA PHE A 351 0.48 -2.38 -23.91
C PHE A 351 1.25 -1.33 -23.12
N LEU A 352 0.57 -0.69 -22.18
CA LEU A 352 1.13 0.33 -21.27
C LEU A 352 1.95 -0.33 -20.15
N ARG A 353 1.52 -1.49 -19.70
CA ARG A 353 2.20 -2.42 -18.79
C ARG A 353 1.56 -3.78 -18.92
N ALA A 354 2.28 -4.82 -18.55
CA ALA A 354 1.76 -6.18 -18.47
C ALA A 354 2.39 -6.92 -17.28
N GLY A 355 1.85 -8.07 -16.93
CA GLY A 355 2.38 -8.89 -15.85
C GLY A 355 1.84 -10.30 -15.90
N ALA A 356 2.56 -11.21 -15.26
CA ALA A 356 2.22 -12.61 -15.11
C ALA A 356 2.29 -13.00 -13.64
N GLY A 357 1.43 -13.90 -13.20
CA GLY A 357 1.45 -14.36 -11.82
C GLY A 357 0.71 -15.69 -11.66
N ARG A 358 1.08 -16.45 -10.62
CA ARG A 358 0.32 -17.59 -10.15
C ARG A 358 0.31 -17.64 -8.64
N GLY A 359 -0.86 -17.79 -8.06
CA GLY A 359 -1.03 -17.85 -6.63
C GLY A 359 -2.41 -18.32 -6.22
N LEU A 360 -2.62 -18.37 -4.92
CA LEU A 360 -3.91 -18.72 -4.35
C LEU A 360 -4.98 -17.70 -4.76
N PHE A 361 -6.11 -18.21 -5.24
CA PHE A 361 -7.23 -17.37 -5.59
C PHE A 361 -7.91 -16.81 -4.32
N PRO A 362 -8.32 -15.54 -4.28
CA PRO A 362 -8.89 -14.93 -3.09
C PRO A 362 -10.14 -15.67 -2.55
N ALA A 363 -11.01 -16.10 -3.46
CA ALA A 363 -12.21 -16.88 -3.15
C ALA A 363 -12.78 -17.60 -4.40
N PRO A 364 -12.90 -18.95 -4.37
CA PRO A 364 -12.70 -19.82 -3.20
C PRO A 364 -11.22 -20.10 -2.91
N LYS A 365 -10.90 -20.28 -1.65
CA LYS A 365 -9.56 -20.68 -1.19
C LYS A 365 -9.17 -22.12 -1.56
N THR A 366 -10.03 -22.82 -2.31
CA THR A 366 -9.79 -24.14 -2.89
C THR A 366 -9.11 -24.08 -4.26
N ARG A 367 -8.90 -22.87 -4.81
CA ARG A 367 -8.35 -22.65 -6.14
C ARG A 367 -7.09 -21.78 -6.11
N ASP A 368 -6.16 -22.11 -7.01
CA ASP A 368 -5.10 -21.22 -7.49
C ASP A 368 -5.54 -20.55 -8.78
N GLU A 369 -5.05 -19.36 -9.05
CA GLU A 369 -5.20 -18.67 -10.32
C GLU A 369 -3.82 -18.45 -10.97
N ALA A 370 -3.68 -18.82 -12.25
CA ALA A 370 -2.63 -18.28 -13.08
C ALA A 370 -3.21 -17.13 -13.92
N THR A 371 -2.52 -16.01 -13.98
CA THR A 371 -2.98 -14.82 -14.71
C THR A 371 -1.85 -14.23 -15.55
N LEU A 372 -2.20 -13.78 -16.75
CA LEU A 372 -1.39 -12.99 -17.67
C LEU A 372 -2.25 -11.82 -18.12
N GLN A 373 -1.83 -10.59 -17.85
CA GLN A 373 -2.66 -9.41 -18.04
C GLN A 373 -1.89 -8.24 -18.61
N ALA A 374 -2.60 -7.35 -19.30
CA ALA A 374 -2.03 -6.11 -19.76
C ALA A 374 -3.05 -4.95 -19.68
N LEU A 375 -2.56 -3.78 -19.28
CA LEU A 375 -3.23 -2.50 -19.49
C LEU A 375 -2.86 -2.01 -20.89
N VAL A 376 -3.84 -1.76 -21.74
CA VAL A 376 -3.63 -1.43 -23.14
C VAL A 376 -4.20 -0.05 -23.49
N PRO A 377 -3.72 0.63 -24.56
CA PRO A 377 -4.46 1.75 -25.14
C PRO A 377 -5.87 1.32 -25.55
N ASN A 378 -6.78 2.27 -25.67
CA ASN A 378 -8.20 1.99 -25.95
C ASN A 378 -8.47 1.22 -27.26
N ASP A 379 -7.56 1.33 -28.22
CA ASP A 379 -7.56 0.58 -29.50
C ASP A 379 -6.63 -0.65 -29.45
N GLY A 380 -6.05 -0.95 -28.28
CA GLY A 380 -4.95 -1.90 -28.12
C GLY A 380 -5.35 -3.32 -27.75
N ILE A 381 -6.63 -3.65 -27.58
CA ILE A 381 -7.09 -4.96 -27.09
C ILE A 381 -6.49 -6.11 -27.92
N ALA A 382 -6.66 -6.10 -29.23
CA ALA A 382 -6.15 -7.16 -30.09
C ALA A 382 -4.60 -7.22 -30.10
N ARG A 383 -3.93 -6.06 -30.09
CA ARG A 383 -2.45 -5.99 -30.04
C ARG A 383 -1.90 -6.47 -28.70
N GLY A 384 -2.56 -6.12 -27.62
CA GLY A 384 -2.20 -6.57 -26.28
C GLY A 384 -2.32 -8.08 -26.13
N LEU A 385 -3.46 -8.65 -26.54
CA LEU A 385 -3.66 -10.11 -26.57
C LEU A 385 -2.64 -10.81 -27.47
N ASP A 386 -2.40 -10.27 -28.67
CA ASP A 386 -1.40 -10.80 -29.60
C ASP A 386 -0.01 -10.86 -28.95
N ALA A 387 0.40 -9.77 -28.29
CA ALA A 387 1.71 -9.71 -27.63
C ALA A 387 1.83 -10.68 -26.46
N LEU A 388 0.82 -10.72 -25.58
CA LEU A 388 0.80 -11.64 -24.43
C LEU A 388 0.88 -13.11 -24.86
N VAL A 389 0.02 -13.51 -25.81
CA VAL A 389 -0.03 -14.90 -26.32
C VAL A 389 1.22 -15.25 -27.12
N THR A 390 1.74 -14.31 -27.91
CA THR A 390 2.99 -14.49 -28.68
C THR A 390 4.17 -14.72 -27.73
N GLU A 391 4.30 -13.97 -26.64
CA GLU A 391 5.40 -14.13 -25.71
C GLU A 391 5.27 -15.44 -24.92
N LEU A 392 4.05 -15.78 -24.47
CA LEU A 392 3.80 -17.09 -23.88
C LEU A 392 4.17 -18.23 -24.83
N LYS A 393 3.80 -18.13 -26.11
CA LYS A 393 4.19 -19.11 -27.14
C LYS A 393 5.70 -19.15 -27.34
N ARG A 394 6.38 -17.99 -27.30
CA ARG A 394 7.85 -17.93 -27.40
C ARG A 394 8.49 -18.73 -26.26
N VAL A 395 8.03 -18.52 -25.02
CA VAL A 395 8.50 -19.28 -23.86
C VAL A 395 8.19 -20.78 -24.01
N ALA A 396 6.97 -21.14 -24.46
CA ALA A 396 6.61 -22.54 -24.69
C ALA A 396 7.43 -23.23 -25.79
N THR A 397 7.90 -22.46 -26.81
CA THR A 397 8.64 -23.00 -27.95
C THR A 397 10.15 -23.06 -27.70
N PHE A 398 10.72 -22.02 -27.15
CA PHE A 398 12.18 -21.86 -27.00
C PHE A 398 12.66 -21.86 -25.54
N GLY A 399 11.74 -21.72 -24.60
CA GLY A 399 12.04 -21.59 -23.17
C GLY A 399 12.61 -20.23 -22.80
N PHE A 400 13.04 -20.16 -21.55
CA PHE A 400 13.88 -19.09 -21.02
C PHE A 400 15.35 -19.39 -21.29
N THR A 401 16.22 -18.39 -21.14
CA THR A 401 17.66 -18.53 -21.21
C THR A 401 18.25 -18.85 -19.84
N ALA A 402 19.46 -19.38 -19.80
CA ALA A 402 20.16 -19.61 -18.54
C ALA A 402 20.40 -18.32 -17.76
N THR A 403 20.69 -17.22 -18.47
CA THR A 403 20.94 -15.90 -17.84
C THR A 403 19.70 -15.30 -17.22
N GLU A 404 18.51 -15.50 -17.77
CA GLU A 404 17.25 -15.09 -17.16
C GLU A 404 16.99 -15.85 -15.87
N LEU A 405 17.16 -17.19 -15.91
CA LEU A 405 16.96 -18.03 -14.73
C LEU A 405 17.97 -17.69 -13.62
N ASP A 406 19.23 -17.43 -13.98
CA ASP A 406 20.26 -17.08 -13.01
C ASP A 406 19.96 -15.72 -12.33
N ARG A 407 19.46 -14.73 -13.09
CA ARG A 407 19.02 -13.46 -12.52
C ARG A 407 17.83 -13.65 -11.58
N ALA A 408 16.79 -14.34 -12.02
CA ALA A 408 15.61 -14.58 -11.20
C ALA A 408 15.96 -15.31 -9.88
N LYS A 409 16.89 -16.27 -9.92
CA LYS A 409 17.38 -16.97 -8.74
C LYS A 409 18.17 -16.03 -7.82
N GLN A 410 19.01 -15.14 -8.35
CA GLN A 410 19.78 -14.18 -7.57
C GLN A 410 18.84 -13.21 -6.85
N ASP A 411 17.84 -12.65 -7.54
CA ASP A 411 16.86 -11.75 -6.95
C ASP A 411 16.04 -12.43 -5.85
N ASN A 412 15.57 -13.65 -6.13
CA ASN A 412 14.77 -14.42 -5.17
C ASN A 412 15.60 -14.78 -3.92
N LEU A 413 16.85 -15.21 -4.08
CA LEU A 413 17.74 -15.50 -2.97
C LEU A 413 18.07 -14.22 -2.17
N ALA A 414 18.40 -13.13 -2.84
CA ALA A 414 18.69 -11.86 -2.20
C ALA A 414 17.47 -11.33 -1.41
N ALA A 415 16.26 -11.49 -1.94
CA ALA A 415 15.02 -11.15 -1.23
C ALA A 415 14.83 -12.01 0.03
N SER A 416 15.07 -13.35 -0.07
CA SER A 416 14.96 -14.25 1.07
C SER A 416 16.04 -13.97 2.14
N GLU A 417 17.24 -13.60 1.73
CA GLU A 417 18.32 -13.20 2.66
C GLU A 417 17.96 -11.93 3.43
N ARG A 418 17.45 -10.91 2.74
CA ARG A 418 16.93 -9.70 3.41
C ARG A 418 15.82 -10.05 4.39
N ALA A 419 14.83 -10.81 3.96
CA ALA A 419 13.73 -11.24 4.81
C ALA A 419 14.22 -11.93 6.09
N ALA A 420 15.26 -12.74 6.00
CA ALA A 420 15.85 -13.41 7.17
C ALA A 420 16.60 -12.43 8.09
N GLU A 421 17.34 -11.48 7.53
CA GLU A 421 18.09 -10.46 8.28
C GLU A 421 17.14 -9.49 9.02
N GLU A 422 16.04 -9.15 8.39
CA GLU A 422 15.01 -8.25 8.95
C GLU A 422 14.00 -8.96 9.87
N SER A 423 13.99 -10.28 9.94
CA SER A 423 13.02 -11.06 10.72
C SER A 423 12.94 -10.77 12.23
N PRO A 424 14.04 -10.35 12.94
CA PRO A 424 13.94 -9.99 14.36
C PRO A 424 12.97 -8.85 14.63
N ASP A 425 12.62 -8.11 13.64
CA ASP A 425 11.87 -6.87 13.71
C ASP A 425 10.50 -6.93 13.09
N ARG A 426 10.16 -8.10 12.56
CA ARG A 426 8.85 -8.34 11.98
C ARG A 426 7.75 -8.03 13.00
N GLU A 427 6.85 -7.13 12.65
CA GLU A 427 5.75 -6.70 13.50
C GLU A 427 4.80 -7.85 13.88
N SER A 428 4.19 -7.73 15.05
CA SER A 428 3.22 -8.68 15.58
C SER A 428 2.02 -8.86 14.65
N SER A 429 1.55 -7.81 14.00
CA SER A 429 0.47 -7.87 13.01
C SER A 429 0.82 -8.76 11.81
N SER A 430 2.04 -8.63 11.25
CA SER A 430 2.49 -9.45 10.11
C SER A 430 2.59 -10.94 10.45
N ARG A 431 2.99 -11.27 11.69
CA ARG A 431 2.99 -12.66 12.17
C ARG A 431 1.59 -13.18 12.41
N ALA A 432 0.69 -12.35 12.93
CA ALA A 432 -0.72 -12.71 13.09
C ALA A 432 -1.40 -12.98 11.74
N ASP A 433 -1.03 -12.24 10.67
CA ASP A 433 -1.50 -12.52 9.30
C ASP A 433 -1.07 -13.91 8.82
N GLU A 434 0.17 -14.32 9.08
CA GLU A 434 0.70 -15.63 8.72
C GLU A 434 -0.06 -16.76 9.43
N TYR A 435 -0.33 -16.61 10.74
CA TYR A 435 -1.11 -17.62 11.47
C TYR A 435 -2.58 -17.65 11.04
N THR A 436 -3.13 -16.51 10.63
CA THR A 436 -4.47 -16.44 10.01
C THR A 436 -4.49 -17.24 8.70
N ARG A 437 -3.49 -17.09 7.82
CA ARG A 437 -3.40 -17.85 6.58
C ARG A 437 -3.17 -19.34 6.84
N ASN A 438 -2.37 -19.70 7.84
CA ASN A 438 -2.23 -21.11 8.23
C ASN A 438 -3.58 -21.70 8.67
N PHE A 439 -4.34 -21.00 9.52
CA PHE A 439 -5.65 -21.47 9.96
C PHE A 439 -6.62 -21.64 8.79
N LEU A 440 -6.68 -20.66 7.89
CA LEU A 440 -7.66 -20.62 6.80
C LEU A 440 -7.26 -21.52 5.62
N GLN A 441 -5.98 -21.60 5.28
CA GLN A 441 -5.46 -22.12 4.00
C GLN A 441 -4.39 -23.21 4.16
N ARG A 442 -4.01 -23.54 5.40
CA ARG A 442 -2.93 -24.49 5.71
C ARG A 442 -1.56 -24.07 5.17
N GLU A 443 -1.31 -22.75 5.04
CA GLU A 443 0.02 -22.24 4.73
C GLU A 443 1.03 -22.77 5.74
N ALA A 444 2.22 -23.18 5.28
CA ALA A 444 3.28 -23.65 6.17
C ALA A 444 3.78 -22.54 7.10
N LEU A 445 4.29 -22.89 8.27
CA LEU A 445 4.84 -21.99 9.27
C LEU A 445 6.30 -22.29 9.60
N PRO A 446 7.22 -22.37 8.63
CA PRO A 446 8.64 -22.52 8.94
C PRO A 446 9.18 -21.25 9.61
N THR A 447 10.34 -21.36 10.28
CA THR A 447 11.08 -20.15 10.61
C THR A 447 11.63 -19.52 9.32
N ILE A 448 11.82 -18.22 9.33
CA ILE A 448 12.41 -17.51 8.18
C ILE A 448 13.81 -18.05 7.81
N TRP A 449 14.56 -18.54 8.81
CA TRP A 449 15.86 -19.19 8.57
C TRP A 449 15.74 -20.55 7.89
N GLN A 450 14.66 -21.29 8.16
CA GLN A 450 14.33 -22.50 7.42
C GLN A 450 13.88 -22.16 5.99
N GLU A 451 13.09 -21.12 5.81
CA GLU A 451 12.74 -20.64 4.46
C GLU A 451 13.98 -20.27 3.65
N LEU A 452 14.88 -19.45 4.21
CA LEU A 452 16.16 -19.12 3.57
C LEU A 452 16.99 -20.39 3.26
N ALA A 453 17.01 -21.36 4.17
CA ALA A 453 17.72 -22.60 3.93
C ALA A 453 17.08 -23.42 2.78
N PHE A 454 15.74 -23.42 2.64
CA PHE A 454 15.03 -24.03 1.50
C PHE A 454 15.32 -23.26 0.20
N HIS A 455 15.36 -21.93 0.22
CA HIS A 455 15.76 -21.14 -0.95
C HIS A 455 17.19 -21.49 -1.39
N ARG A 456 18.14 -21.53 -0.46
CA ARG A 456 19.54 -21.92 -0.75
C ARG A 456 19.67 -23.34 -1.28
N ARG A 457 18.81 -24.24 -0.84
CA ARG A 457 18.74 -25.61 -1.35
C ARG A 457 18.15 -25.66 -2.76
N PHE A 458 16.96 -25.05 -2.96
CA PHE A 458 16.19 -25.25 -4.18
C PHE A 458 16.68 -24.37 -5.35
N MET A 459 17.26 -23.20 -5.10
CA MET A 459 17.74 -22.36 -6.21
C MET A 459 18.73 -23.09 -7.11
N PRO A 460 19.78 -23.78 -6.63
CA PRO A 460 20.64 -24.58 -7.51
C PRO A 460 19.96 -25.85 -8.08
N GLU A 461 18.98 -26.44 -7.38
CA GLU A 461 18.30 -27.67 -7.83
C GLU A 461 17.30 -27.42 -8.97
N ILE A 462 16.67 -26.22 -9.03
CA ILE A 462 15.71 -25.87 -10.08
C ILE A 462 16.46 -25.60 -11.38
N GLY A 463 16.32 -26.50 -12.35
CA GLY A 463 17.02 -26.44 -13.63
C GLY A 463 16.22 -25.73 -14.72
N LEU A 464 16.92 -25.24 -15.76
CA LEU A 464 16.30 -24.55 -16.91
C LEU A 464 15.28 -25.44 -17.63
N ASN A 465 15.56 -26.73 -17.78
CA ASN A 465 14.65 -27.67 -18.43
C ASN A 465 13.32 -27.82 -17.67
N GLU A 466 13.40 -27.81 -16.33
CA GLU A 466 12.22 -27.87 -15.47
C GLU A 466 11.38 -26.57 -15.60
N MET A 467 12.04 -25.41 -15.62
CA MET A 467 11.38 -24.12 -15.81
C MET A 467 10.71 -24.03 -17.19
N ASN A 468 11.39 -24.49 -18.23
CA ASN A 468 10.84 -24.48 -19.59
C ASN A 468 9.64 -25.43 -19.74
N ALA A 469 9.62 -26.55 -19.01
CA ALA A 469 8.48 -27.47 -19.00
C ALA A 469 7.20 -26.85 -18.38
N LEU A 470 7.33 -25.90 -17.44
CA LEU A 470 6.19 -25.21 -16.83
C LEU A 470 5.39 -24.37 -17.82
N ALA A 471 5.98 -23.90 -18.91
CA ALA A 471 5.30 -23.08 -19.90
C ALA A 471 4.07 -23.77 -20.51
N ALA A 472 4.12 -25.09 -20.68
CA ALA A 472 2.99 -25.86 -21.19
C ALA A 472 1.83 -25.95 -20.17
N ASP A 473 2.14 -25.86 -18.87
CA ASP A 473 1.16 -26.00 -17.80
C ASP A 473 0.53 -24.64 -17.38
N TRP A 474 1.13 -23.53 -17.81
CA TRP A 474 0.73 -22.25 -17.28
C TRP A 474 -0.58 -21.70 -17.87
N PHE A 475 -0.97 -22.05 -19.06
CA PHE A 475 -2.25 -21.63 -19.64
C PHE A 475 -2.82 -22.72 -20.55
N PRO A 476 -3.30 -23.83 -20.01
CA PRO A 476 -3.94 -24.86 -20.81
C PRO A 476 -5.20 -24.31 -21.45
N GLU A 477 -5.67 -24.94 -22.51
CA GLU A 477 -6.91 -24.52 -23.16
C GLU A 477 -8.16 -24.84 -22.34
N VAL A 478 -8.08 -25.77 -21.41
CA VAL A 478 -9.14 -26.15 -20.50
C VAL A 478 -9.19 -25.15 -19.34
N ASN A 479 -10.38 -24.75 -18.94
CA ASN A 479 -10.63 -23.84 -17.82
C ASN A 479 -10.02 -22.42 -17.99
N ARG A 480 -9.66 -22.07 -19.23
CA ARG A 480 -9.06 -20.77 -19.55
C ARG A 480 -10.13 -19.70 -19.78
N LEU A 481 -9.90 -18.52 -19.27
CA LEU A 481 -10.75 -17.33 -19.41
C LEU A 481 -9.94 -16.21 -20.07
N VAL A 482 -10.48 -15.61 -21.14
CA VAL A 482 -9.91 -14.44 -21.81
C VAL A 482 -10.90 -13.30 -21.68
N ILE A 483 -10.48 -12.23 -21.04
CA ILE A 483 -11.32 -11.07 -20.75
C ILE A 483 -10.74 -9.82 -21.38
N ALA A 484 -11.59 -9.02 -21.99
CA ALA A 484 -11.33 -7.62 -22.28
C ALA A 484 -12.24 -6.73 -21.44
N MET A 485 -11.66 -5.76 -20.76
CA MET A 485 -12.37 -4.70 -20.05
C MET A 485 -12.11 -3.38 -20.77
N THR A 486 -13.14 -2.59 -21.06
CA THR A 486 -12.96 -1.34 -21.82
C THR A 486 -14.03 -0.31 -21.46
N PRO A 487 -13.69 1.01 -21.53
CA PRO A 487 -14.69 2.06 -21.40
C PRO A 487 -15.78 1.96 -22.47
N GLU A 488 -17.03 2.21 -22.08
CA GLU A 488 -18.14 2.38 -23.01
C GLU A 488 -18.20 3.82 -23.48
N VAL A 489 -17.64 4.09 -24.65
CA VAL A 489 -17.54 5.43 -25.25
C VAL A 489 -18.39 5.53 -26.51
N ALA A 490 -19.13 6.62 -26.65
CA ALA A 490 -19.97 6.86 -27.83
C ALA A 490 -19.12 6.84 -29.12
N GLY A 491 -19.55 6.07 -30.10
CA GLY A 491 -18.84 5.89 -31.37
C GLY A 491 -17.71 4.86 -31.38
N ARG A 492 -17.38 4.26 -30.21
CA ARG A 492 -16.44 3.15 -30.11
C ARG A 492 -17.21 1.85 -29.91
N VAL A 493 -17.03 0.90 -30.79
CA VAL A 493 -17.66 -0.43 -30.68
C VAL A 493 -16.69 -1.35 -29.93
N PRO A 494 -17.07 -1.90 -28.76
CA PRO A 494 -16.25 -2.90 -28.08
C PRO A 494 -16.02 -4.12 -28.97
N PRO A 495 -14.87 -4.83 -28.83
CA PRO A 495 -14.67 -6.06 -29.59
C PRO A 495 -15.73 -7.11 -29.22
N SER A 496 -16.07 -7.99 -30.13
CA SER A 496 -16.87 -9.16 -29.81
C SER A 496 -16.01 -10.27 -29.19
N GLU A 497 -16.61 -11.21 -28.47
CA GLU A 497 -15.93 -12.42 -27.99
C GLU A 497 -15.27 -13.21 -29.14
N SER A 498 -15.91 -13.26 -30.31
CA SER A 498 -15.33 -13.87 -31.50
C SER A 498 -14.10 -13.12 -32.01
N ALA A 499 -14.01 -11.81 -31.83
CA ALA A 499 -12.83 -11.02 -32.16
C ALA A 499 -11.68 -11.28 -31.18
N LEU A 500 -11.97 -11.45 -29.88
CA LEU A 500 -10.96 -11.87 -28.91
C LEU A 500 -10.42 -13.26 -29.24
N LYS A 501 -11.33 -14.21 -29.57
CA LYS A 501 -10.93 -15.55 -30.00
C LYS A 501 -10.03 -15.49 -31.23
N ALA A 502 -10.41 -14.73 -32.22
CA ALA A 502 -9.63 -14.59 -33.46
C ALA A 502 -8.22 -13.99 -33.20
N ALA A 503 -8.11 -13.04 -32.26
CA ALA A 503 -6.81 -12.46 -31.86
C ALA A 503 -5.92 -13.52 -31.17
N VAL A 504 -6.49 -14.31 -30.26
CA VAL A 504 -5.76 -15.38 -29.56
C VAL A 504 -5.35 -16.48 -30.54
N ASP A 505 -6.24 -16.91 -31.45
CA ASP A 505 -5.96 -17.95 -32.46
C ASP A 505 -4.84 -17.49 -33.43
N ALA A 506 -4.89 -16.25 -33.88
CA ALA A 506 -3.88 -15.64 -34.76
C ALA A 506 -2.50 -15.56 -34.08
N ALA A 507 -2.45 -15.13 -32.82
CA ALA A 507 -1.23 -15.08 -32.03
C ALA A 507 -0.66 -16.48 -31.77
N SER A 508 -1.52 -17.44 -31.46
CA SER A 508 -1.15 -18.85 -31.26
C SER A 508 -0.60 -19.52 -32.54
N ALA A 509 -1.07 -19.10 -33.72
CA ALA A 509 -0.57 -19.58 -35.02
C ALA A 509 0.75 -18.91 -35.46
N ARG A 510 1.14 -17.79 -34.84
CA ARG A 510 2.29 -16.98 -35.24
C ARG A 510 3.61 -17.77 -35.10
N THR A 511 4.50 -17.63 -36.08
CA THR A 511 5.88 -18.11 -35.96
C THR A 511 6.64 -17.17 -35.03
N VAL A 512 7.30 -17.71 -34.02
CA VAL A 512 8.09 -16.98 -33.05
C VAL A 512 9.58 -17.27 -33.22
N THR A 513 10.42 -16.35 -32.81
CA THR A 513 11.89 -16.47 -32.74
C THR A 513 12.33 -16.55 -31.28
N ALA A 514 13.51 -17.15 -31.06
CA ALA A 514 14.07 -17.18 -29.70
C ALA A 514 14.30 -15.77 -29.14
N TYR A 515 14.14 -15.63 -27.84
CA TYR A 515 14.48 -14.41 -27.14
C TYR A 515 15.99 -14.19 -27.11
N VAL A 516 16.45 -12.94 -27.25
CA VAL A 516 17.85 -12.55 -27.17
C VAL A 516 18.04 -11.66 -25.96
N ASP A 517 18.80 -12.16 -24.98
CA ASP A 517 19.07 -11.44 -23.72
C ASP A 517 20.18 -10.39 -23.94
N ALA A 518 19.78 -9.10 -23.97
CA ALA A 518 20.72 -7.99 -24.15
C ALA A 518 21.33 -7.56 -22.81
N GLY A 519 22.61 -7.14 -22.81
CA GLY A 519 23.24 -6.50 -21.65
C GLY A 519 24.19 -7.38 -20.83
N ALA A 520 24.39 -8.64 -21.17
CA ALA A 520 25.33 -9.51 -20.47
C ALA A 520 26.77 -8.98 -20.53
N GLY A 521 27.49 -8.99 -19.39
CA GLY A 521 28.92 -8.66 -19.31
C GLY A 521 29.27 -7.16 -19.27
N ARG A 522 28.31 -6.27 -19.07
CA ARG A 522 28.54 -4.83 -18.85
C ARG A 522 28.71 -4.51 -17.36
N ALA A 523 29.35 -3.38 -17.06
CA ALA A 523 29.45 -2.83 -15.70
C ALA A 523 28.63 -1.54 -15.63
N LEU A 524 28.07 -1.23 -14.46
CA LEU A 524 27.36 0.04 -14.22
C LEU A 524 28.31 1.23 -14.40
N MET A 525 29.55 1.10 -13.91
CA MET A 525 30.63 2.06 -14.03
C MET A 525 31.93 1.34 -14.28
N GLU A 526 32.68 1.71 -15.32
CA GLU A 526 33.96 1.08 -15.66
C GLU A 526 35.12 1.57 -14.76
N HIS A 527 35.09 2.87 -14.44
CA HIS A 527 36.13 3.52 -13.61
C HIS A 527 35.47 4.50 -12.63
N PRO A 528 35.81 4.47 -11.34
CA PRO A 528 35.34 5.47 -10.39
C PRO A 528 35.93 6.86 -10.75
N PRO A 529 35.24 7.96 -10.41
CA PRO A 529 35.76 9.32 -10.62
C PRO A 529 36.96 9.61 -9.72
N GLU A 530 37.70 10.65 -10.09
CA GLU A 530 38.75 11.16 -9.21
C GLU A 530 38.17 11.69 -7.89
N LYS A 531 38.83 11.33 -6.78
CA LYS A 531 38.34 11.65 -5.43
C LYS A 531 38.40 13.15 -5.16
N GLY A 532 37.34 13.71 -4.63
CA GLY A 532 37.37 14.96 -3.89
C GLY A 532 37.78 14.74 -2.43
N SER A 533 37.49 15.69 -1.57
CA SER A 533 37.86 15.61 -0.14
C SER A 533 36.82 16.19 0.79
N ILE A 534 36.87 15.75 2.05
CA ILE A 534 36.09 16.34 3.16
C ILE A 534 36.94 17.48 3.73
N VAL A 535 36.48 18.72 3.60
CA VAL A 535 37.20 19.93 4.02
C VAL A 535 36.85 20.38 5.44
N LYS A 536 35.67 19.98 5.95
CA LYS A 536 35.23 20.30 7.29
C LYS A 536 34.37 19.16 7.87
N THR A 537 34.57 18.92 9.17
CA THR A 537 33.74 18.01 9.95
C THR A 537 33.17 18.78 11.14
N ALA A 538 31.87 18.63 11.39
CA ALA A 538 31.16 19.17 12.56
C ALA A 538 30.26 18.10 13.15
N LEU A 539 30.10 18.14 14.47
CA LEU A 539 29.10 17.32 15.17
C LEU A 539 27.94 18.20 15.57
N LYS A 540 26.74 17.85 15.12
CA LYS A 540 25.47 18.55 15.43
C LYS A 540 24.51 17.56 16.10
N GLY A 541 24.55 17.54 17.43
CA GLY A 541 23.88 16.48 18.18
C GLY A 541 24.53 15.13 17.88
N ASP A 542 23.74 14.16 17.44
CA ASP A 542 24.21 12.83 17.03
C ASP A 542 24.51 12.75 15.52
N VAL A 543 24.27 13.84 14.79
CA VAL A 543 24.51 13.92 13.34
C VAL A 543 25.93 14.42 13.08
N THR A 544 26.73 13.63 12.37
CA THR A 544 28.02 14.06 11.83
C THR A 544 27.80 14.79 10.51
N GLU A 545 28.19 16.04 10.42
CA GLU A 545 28.12 16.85 9.20
C GLU A 545 29.52 17.02 8.58
N TRP A 546 29.61 16.67 7.29
CA TRP A 546 30.79 16.93 6.47
C TRP A 546 30.51 18.00 5.43
N THR A 547 31.44 18.95 5.27
CA THR A 547 31.44 19.83 4.11
C THR A 547 32.47 19.29 3.13
N LEU A 548 32.08 19.12 1.87
CA LEU A 548 32.94 18.57 0.82
C LEU A 548 33.69 19.67 0.05
N SER A 549 34.74 19.29 -0.67
CA SER A 549 35.56 20.20 -1.49
C SER A 549 34.77 20.92 -2.58
N ASN A 550 33.69 20.34 -3.06
CA ASN A 550 32.76 20.96 -4.02
C ASN A 550 31.65 21.81 -3.35
N GLY A 551 31.66 21.97 -2.05
CA GLY A 551 30.70 22.78 -1.30
C GLY A 551 29.48 22.01 -0.78
N ALA A 552 29.24 20.77 -1.22
CA ALA A 552 28.12 19.97 -0.76
C ALA A 552 28.20 19.67 0.74
N THR A 553 27.05 19.57 1.39
CA THR A 553 26.92 19.18 2.79
C THR A 553 26.44 17.73 2.88
N VAL A 554 27.06 16.92 3.72
CA VAL A 554 26.66 15.53 3.97
C VAL A 554 26.39 15.34 5.46
N ALA A 555 25.15 15.08 5.81
CA ALA A 555 24.70 14.78 7.17
C ALA A 555 24.56 13.26 7.35
N LEU A 556 25.17 12.72 8.36
CA LEU A 556 25.32 11.29 8.61
C LEU A 556 24.77 10.94 10.00
N LEU A 557 23.81 10.06 10.06
CA LEU A 557 23.27 9.49 11.30
C LEU A 557 23.33 7.96 11.23
N PRO A 558 24.43 7.33 11.68
CA PRO A 558 24.48 5.88 11.85
C PRO A 558 23.44 5.43 12.89
N THR A 559 22.66 4.43 12.55
CA THR A 559 21.66 3.83 13.45
C THR A 559 21.80 2.32 13.45
N THR A 560 21.23 1.71 14.48
CA THR A 560 21.10 0.26 14.59
C THR A 560 19.62 -0.15 14.52
N LEU A 561 18.72 0.73 14.08
CA LEU A 561 17.28 0.44 14.00
C LEU A 561 16.96 -0.66 12.99
N LYS A 562 17.66 -0.70 11.85
CA LYS A 562 17.50 -1.69 10.78
C LYS A 562 18.86 -2.10 10.23
N ALA A 563 19.20 -3.38 10.39
CA ALA A 563 20.55 -3.88 10.14
C ALA A 563 20.97 -3.81 8.66
N ASP A 564 20.01 -3.93 7.75
CA ASP A 564 20.24 -3.96 6.30
C ASP A 564 19.73 -2.72 5.55
N GLN A 565 19.39 -1.63 6.28
CA GLN A 565 18.81 -0.44 5.69
C GLN A 565 19.73 0.78 5.86
N ILE A 566 20.04 1.42 4.75
CA ILE A 566 20.60 2.77 4.67
C ILE A 566 19.65 3.59 3.79
N LEU A 567 19.05 4.62 4.34
CA LEU A 567 18.24 5.58 3.60
C LEU A 567 19.06 6.82 3.27
N PHE A 568 18.83 7.38 2.10
CA PHE A 568 19.39 8.69 1.77
C PHE A 568 18.36 9.61 1.11
N ARG A 569 18.60 10.90 1.28
CA ARG A 569 17.97 11.96 0.51
C ARG A 569 18.95 13.08 0.26
N ALA A 570 19.08 13.48 -1.01
CA ALA A 570 19.76 14.68 -1.42
C ALA A 570 18.70 15.74 -1.78
N THR A 571 18.87 16.98 -1.34
CA THR A 571 17.92 18.05 -1.65
C THR A 571 18.64 19.38 -1.88
N ALA A 572 18.18 20.11 -2.89
CA ALA A 572 18.57 21.48 -3.18
C ALA A 572 17.35 22.36 -3.40
N SER A 573 17.54 23.66 -3.31
CA SER A 573 16.48 24.65 -3.51
C SER A 573 16.42 25.09 -4.97
N GLY A 574 15.20 25.06 -5.58
CA GLY A 574 15.04 25.41 -7.01
C GLY A 574 13.74 24.94 -7.60
N GLY A 575 13.72 23.69 -8.08
CA GLY A 575 12.55 23.01 -8.63
C GLY A 575 11.99 23.64 -9.91
N THR A 576 10.80 23.22 -10.31
CA THR A 576 10.10 23.74 -11.49
C THR A 576 9.72 25.23 -11.36
N SER A 577 9.90 25.82 -10.18
CA SER A 577 9.75 27.27 -9.97
C SER A 577 10.72 28.09 -10.84
N LEU A 578 11.84 27.48 -11.22
CA LEU A 578 12.87 28.12 -12.05
C LEU A 578 12.59 28.00 -13.56
N ALA A 579 11.70 27.09 -13.96
CA ALA A 579 11.30 26.98 -15.36
C ALA A 579 10.52 28.21 -15.82
N SER A 580 10.72 28.63 -17.08
CA SER A 580 9.83 29.59 -17.73
C SER A 580 8.42 29.00 -17.89
N ASP A 581 7.40 29.82 -18.15
CA ASP A 581 6.06 29.29 -18.38
C ASP A 581 5.96 28.51 -19.71
N ALA A 582 6.82 28.81 -20.67
CA ALA A 582 6.92 28.07 -21.92
C ALA A 582 7.47 26.65 -21.69
N ASP A 583 8.50 26.53 -20.85
CA ASP A 583 9.22 25.26 -20.61
C ASP A 583 8.61 24.44 -19.47
N PHE A 584 7.64 25.00 -18.73
CA PHE A 584 7.12 24.40 -17.51
C PHE A 584 6.63 22.97 -17.69
N PHE A 585 5.94 22.65 -18.78
CA PHE A 585 5.39 21.31 -18.99
C PHE A 585 6.46 20.26 -19.31
N ALA A 586 7.54 20.66 -19.99
CA ALA A 586 8.69 19.78 -20.20
C ALA A 586 9.54 19.66 -18.92
N ALA A 587 9.73 20.75 -18.17
CA ALA A 587 10.43 20.75 -16.89
C ALA A 587 9.72 19.90 -15.82
N ARG A 588 8.39 19.91 -15.82
CA ARG A 588 7.55 19.19 -14.86
C ARG A 588 7.71 17.66 -14.91
N VAL A 589 8.06 17.13 -16.07
CA VAL A 589 8.20 15.68 -16.30
C VAL A 589 9.67 15.25 -16.43
N ALA A 590 10.62 16.19 -16.28
CA ALA A 590 12.03 15.91 -16.48
C ALA A 590 12.58 14.81 -15.53
N ASP A 591 12.10 14.77 -14.28
CA ASP A 591 12.45 13.76 -13.29
C ASP A 591 11.83 12.36 -13.52
N ASP A 592 10.90 12.25 -14.46
CA ASP A 592 10.32 10.99 -14.89
C ASP A 592 10.96 10.53 -16.23
N VAL A 593 10.97 11.40 -17.24
CA VAL A 593 11.32 11.01 -18.61
C VAL A 593 12.82 10.83 -18.84
N ILE A 594 13.67 11.54 -18.08
CA ILE A 594 15.13 11.42 -18.24
C ILE A 594 15.65 10.15 -17.57
N PRO A 595 15.32 9.81 -16.32
CA PRO A 595 15.75 8.56 -15.71
C PRO A 595 15.26 7.32 -16.45
N ALA A 596 14.06 7.35 -17.00
CA ALA A 596 13.53 6.26 -17.84
C ALA A 596 14.40 5.96 -19.07
N GLY A 597 15.17 6.93 -19.56
CA GLY A 597 16.14 6.72 -20.63
C GLY A 597 17.39 5.95 -20.20
N GLY A 598 17.69 5.89 -18.89
CA GLY A 598 18.87 5.25 -18.35
C GLY A 598 19.99 6.21 -17.98
N VAL A 599 21.24 5.73 -17.95
CA VAL A 599 22.43 6.51 -17.58
C VAL A 599 23.59 6.23 -18.53
N GLY A 600 24.34 7.26 -18.90
CA GLY A 600 25.52 7.14 -19.76
C GLY A 600 25.18 6.47 -21.10
N THR A 601 25.75 5.29 -21.34
CA THR A 601 25.48 4.45 -22.54
C THR A 601 24.51 3.29 -22.25
N LEU A 602 24.02 3.19 -20.99
CA LEU A 602 23.14 2.11 -20.54
C LEU A 602 21.69 2.57 -20.62
N SER A 603 20.82 1.78 -21.28
CA SER A 603 19.37 1.96 -21.16
C SER A 603 18.91 1.55 -19.77
N GLU A 604 17.74 2.02 -19.33
CA GLU A 604 17.21 1.65 -18.01
C GLU A 604 17.04 0.13 -17.87
N VAL A 605 16.57 -0.56 -18.92
CA VAL A 605 16.51 -2.04 -18.94
C VAL A 605 17.85 -2.69 -18.64
N VAL A 606 18.95 -2.14 -19.16
CA VAL A 606 20.29 -2.68 -18.88
C VAL A 606 20.71 -2.34 -17.46
N VAL A 607 20.38 -1.14 -16.96
CA VAL A 607 20.63 -0.76 -15.56
C VAL A 607 19.92 -1.71 -14.63
N ASP A 608 18.64 -1.98 -14.84
CA ASP A 608 17.84 -2.91 -14.03
C ASP A 608 18.49 -4.32 -14.00
N LYS A 609 18.91 -4.82 -15.18
CA LYS A 609 19.63 -6.11 -15.26
C LYS A 609 20.96 -6.13 -14.51
N LEU A 610 21.68 -5.01 -14.45
CA LEU A 610 22.94 -4.88 -13.68
C LEU A 610 22.70 -4.75 -12.17
N LEU A 611 21.51 -4.35 -11.77
CA LEU A 611 21.10 -4.25 -10.37
C LEU A 611 20.48 -5.53 -9.82
N THR A 612 20.35 -6.56 -10.63
CA THR A 612 19.84 -7.89 -10.23
C THR A 612 20.58 -8.39 -8.97
N GLY A 613 19.82 -8.92 -8.01
CA GLY A 613 20.36 -9.41 -6.73
C GLY A 613 20.80 -8.32 -5.75
N LYS A 614 20.66 -7.05 -6.11
CA LYS A 614 21.02 -5.91 -5.26
C LYS A 614 19.80 -5.27 -4.64
N SER A 615 20.00 -4.77 -3.42
CA SER A 615 18.97 -4.02 -2.69
C SER A 615 19.35 -2.54 -2.67
N LEU A 616 18.95 -1.82 -3.71
CA LEU A 616 19.16 -0.38 -3.76
C LEU A 616 18.14 0.32 -4.65
N ALA A 617 17.95 1.62 -4.40
CA ALA A 617 17.19 2.51 -5.25
C ALA A 617 17.80 3.90 -5.25
N VAL A 618 17.80 4.56 -6.41
CA VAL A 618 18.17 5.96 -6.58
C VAL A 618 17.19 6.60 -7.57
N GLN A 619 16.35 7.48 -7.06
CA GLN A 619 15.32 8.16 -7.83
C GLN A 619 15.49 9.68 -7.75
N PRO A 620 15.68 10.38 -8.85
CA PRO A 620 15.61 11.83 -8.87
C PRO A 620 14.18 12.31 -8.64
N PHE A 621 14.06 13.54 -8.17
CA PHE A 621 12.78 14.25 -8.08
C PHE A 621 12.97 15.75 -8.35
N ILE A 622 11.97 16.36 -8.97
CA ILE A 622 11.90 17.81 -9.17
C ILE A 622 10.49 18.27 -8.78
N THR A 623 10.37 18.89 -7.61
CA THR A 623 9.12 19.48 -7.14
C THR A 623 8.98 20.92 -7.61
N GLU A 624 7.98 21.65 -7.11
CA GLU A 624 7.86 23.08 -7.45
C GLU A 624 9.06 23.91 -7.01
N ILE A 625 9.57 23.69 -5.80
CA ILE A 625 10.60 24.55 -5.18
C ILE A 625 11.88 23.80 -4.81
N ARG A 626 12.00 22.55 -5.16
CA ARG A 626 13.14 21.69 -4.82
C ARG A 626 13.43 20.67 -5.90
N GLU A 627 14.70 20.31 -6.00
CA GLU A 627 15.20 19.14 -6.71
C GLU A 627 16.02 18.27 -5.78
N GLY A 628 16.19 17.02 -6.18
CA GLY A 628 17.00 16.10 -5.38
C GLY A 628 16.98 14.66 -5.88
N MET A 629 17.55 13.81 -5.05
CA MET A 629 17.50 12.36 -5.20
C MET A 629 17.11 11.71 -3.89
N ARG A 630 16.41 10.60 -3.97
CA ARG A 630 15.97 9.82 -2.83
C ARG A 630 16.21 8.34 -3.10
N GLY A 631 16.43 7.59 -2.04
CA GLY A 631 16.58 6.15 -2.14
C GLY A 631 17.22 5.55 -0.91
N GLY A 632 17.86 4.42 -1.11
CA GLY A 632 18.56 3.70 -0.07
C GLY A 632 19.17 2.43 -0.61
N SER A 633 19.90 1.74 0.26
CA SER A 633 20.49 0.45 -0.06
C SER A 633 20.65 -0.42 1.19
N ALA A 634 20.87 -1.71 0.96
CA ALA A 634 21.53 -2.55 1.95
C ALA A 634 22.99 -2.13 2.09
N PRO A 635 23.64 -2.35 3.26
CA PRO A 635 25.05 -2.01 3.46
C PRO A 635 26.01 -2.62 2.42
N ARG A 636 25.73 -3.84 1.97
CA ARG A 636 26.54 -4.56 0.95
C ARG A 636 26.45 -3.94 -0.45
N ASP A 637 25.39 -3.20 -0.74
CA ASP A 637 25.14 -2.59 -2.04
C ASP A 637 25.39 -1.07 -2.05
N LEU A 638 25.91 -0.52 -0.94
CA LEU A 638 26.10 0.90 -0.72
C LEU A 638 26.94 1.54 -1.83
N GLU A 639 28.05 0.92 -2.24
CA GLU A 639 28.89 1.45 -3.32
C GLU A 639 28.14 1.50 -4.66
N THR A 640 27.38 0.46 -5.00
CA THR A 640 26.57 0.46 -6.23
C THR A 640 25.53 1.58 -6.21
N MET A 641 24.93 1.86 -5.05
CA MET A 641 24.02 2.99 -4.88
C MET A 641 24.74 4.33 -5.15
N PHE A 642 25.95 4.52 -4.62
CA PHE A 642 26.75 5.73 -4.88
C PHE A 642 27.14 5.86 -6.37
N GLN A 643 27.48 4.75 -7.04
CA GLN A 643 27.74 4.73 -8.49
C GLN A 643 26.54 5.19 -9.29
N LEU A 644 25.35 4.64 -9.01
CA LEU A 644 24.11 5.01 -9.68
C LEU A 644 23.73 6.46 -9.39
N LEU A 645 23.88 6.93 -8.15
CA LEU A 645 23.65 8.31 -7.75
C LEU A 645 24.57 9.25 -8.56
N TYR A 646 25.84 8.96 -8.62
CA TYR A 646 26.82 9.74 -9.41
C TYR A 646 26.42 9.81 -10.89
N LEU A 647 26.04 8.67 -11.49
CA LEU A 647 25.63 8.63 -12.90
C LEU A 647 24.32 9.39 -13.16
N ARG A 648 23.36 9.34 -12.26
CA ARG A 648 22.11 10.13 -12.36
C ARG A 648 22.38 11.66 -12.32
N PHE A 649 23.40 12.09 -11.58
CA PHE A 649 23.85 13.49 -11.59
C PHE A 649 24.60 13.86 -12.87
N THR A 650 25.57 13.03 -13.29
CA THR A 650 26.60 13.44 -14.27
C THR A 650 26.36 12.96 -15.69
N ALA A 651 25.63 11.86 -15.84
CA ALA A 651 25.44 11.19 -17.12
C ALA A 651 23.97 10.82 -17.40
N PRO A 652 23.00 11.75 -17.21
CA PRO A 652 21.60 11.48 -17.53
C PRO A 652 21.45 11.23 -19.04
N ARG A 653 20.67 10.20 -19.38
CA ARG A 653 20.47 9.77 -20.76
C ARG A 653 19.06 10.09 -21.23
N ALA A 654 18.95 10.85 -22.32
CA ALA A 654 17.69 11.03 -23.02
C ALA A 654 17.52 9.91 -24.08
N ASP A 655 16.38 9.23 -24.03
CA ASP A 655 16.03 8.20 -25.03
C ASP A 655 14.74 8.59 -25.77
N PRO A 656 14.83 8.92 -27.07
CA PRO A 656 13.65 9.34 -27.84
C PRO A 656 12.57 8.25 -27.93
N THR A 657 12.95 6.97 -27.97
CA THR A 657 12.02 5.85 -28.06
C THR A 657 11.20 5.71 -26.77
N VAL A 658 11.88 5.70 -25.62
CA VAL A 658 11.26 5.64 -24.30
C VAL A 658 10.39 6.88 -24.06
N PHE A 659 10.88 8.06 -24.43
CA PHE A 659 10.10 9.30 -24.31
C PHE A 659 8.80 9.25 -25.14
N ALA A 660 8.86 8.78 -26.40
CA ALA A 660 7.68 8.63 -27.24
C ALA A 660 6.68 7.63 -26.64
N ALA A 661 7.15 6.51 -26.09
CA ALA A 661 6.33 5.53 -25.42
C ALA A 661 5.65 6.11 -24.16
N MET A 662 6.41 6.86 -23.33
CA MET A 662 5.87 7.54 -22.14
C MET A 662 4.81 8.59 -22.51
N LYS A 663 5.05 9.38 -23.55
CA LYS A 663 4.11 10.38 -24.05
C LYS A 663 2.82 9.74 -24.57
N ALA A 664 2.95 8.66 -25.35
CA ALA A 664 1.79 7.88 -25.83
C ALA A 664 1.01 7.26 -24.67
N ARG A 665 1.71 6.74 -23.66
CA ARG A 665 1.11 6.21 -22.44
C ARG A 665 0.33 7.27 -21.67
N ALA A 666 0.91 8.46 -21.47
CA ALA A 666 0.24 9.58 -20.79
C ALA A 666 -1.04 9.99 -21.55
N LEU A 667 -0.98 10.10 -22.88
CA LEU A 667 -2.16 10.40 -23.70
C LEU A 667 -3.24 9.31 -23.61
N ALA A 668 -2.85 8.04 -23.60
CA ALA A 668 -3.79 6.93 -23.46
C ALA A 668 -4.48 6.95 -22.10
N MET A 669 -3.74 7.24 -21.01
CA MET A 669 -4.29 7.35 -19.65
C MET A 669 -5.23 8.55 -19.50
N LEU A 670 -5.02 9.63 -20.25
CA LEU A 670 -5.88 10.82 -20.21
C LEU A 670 -7.16 10.66 -21.04
N ALA A 671 -7.18 9.75 -22.00
CA ALA A 671 -8.23 9.69 -23.03
C ALA A 671 -9.65 9.59 -22.47
N ASP A 672 -9.83 8.80 -21.42
CA ASP A 672 -11.15 8.55 -20.84
C ASP A 672 -11.28 9.04 -19.36
N GLN A 673 -10.30 9.79 -18.85
CA GLN A 673 -10.33 10.30 -17.46
C GLN A 673 -11.58 11.15 -17.16
N SER A 674 -12.10 11.88 -18.13
CA SER A 674 -13.32 12.69 -17.99
C SER A 674 -14.59 11.85 -17.81
N ALA A 675 -14.52 10.53 -18.03
CA ALA A 675 -15.63 9.63 -17.74
C ALA A 675 -15.79 9.37 -16.23
N SER A 676 -14.70 9.41 -15.46
CA SER A 676 -14.70 9.15 -14.03
C SER A 676 -15.22 10.34 -13.21
N PRO A 677 -16.28 10.15 -12.41
CA PRO A 677 -16.75 11.18 -11.48
C PRO A 677 -15.68 11.61 -10.47
N ASP A 678 -14.96 10.65 -9.91
CA ASP A 678 -13.95 10.87 -8.87
C ASP A 678 -12.74 11.65 -9.41
N VAL A 679 -12.32 11.38 -10.67
CA VAL A 679 -11.25 12.15 -11.32
C VAL A 679 -11.67 13.60 -11.52
N LEU A 680 -12.88 13.85 -12.03
CA LEU A 680 -13.38 15.19 -12.25
C LEU A 680 -13.56 15.97 -10.95
N PHE A 681 -14.07 15.33 -9.89
CA PHE A 681 -14.17 15.89 -8.54
C PHE A 681 -12.81 16.35 -8.00
N ASN A 682 -11.81 15.46 -8.03
CA ASN A 682 -10.48 15.75 -7.50
C ASN A 682 -9.75 16.83 -8.33
N GLN A 683 -9.91 16.84 -9.65
CA GLN A 683 -9.37 17.87 -10.53
C GLN A 683 -10.01 19.24 -10.23
N THR A 684 -11.32 19.28 -10.01
CA THR A 684 -12.05 20.49 -9.65
C THR A 684 -11.60 21.03 -8.30
N LEU A 685 -11.45 20.15 -7.32
CA LEU A 685 -10.96 20.52 -5.98
C LEU A 685 -9.53 21.09 -6.06
N ALA A 686 -8.62 20.44 -6.76
CA ALA A 686 -7.24 20.89 -6.93
C ALA A 686 -7.16 22.26 -7.63
N SER A 687 -7.96 22.45 -8.68
CA SER A 687 -8.06 23.74 -9.39
C SER A 687 -8.61 24.83 -8.51
N ALA A 688 -9.69 24.58 -7.76
CA ALA A 688 -10.30 25.54 -6.85
C ALA A 688 -9.33 25.94 -5.72
N LEU A 689 -8.64 24.97 -5.11
CA LEU A 689 -7.67 25.21 -4.04
C LEU A 689 -6.43 26.01 -4.47
N SER A 690 -6.12 26.02 -5.77
CA SER A 690 -5.00 26.80 -6.33
C SER A 690 -5.44 28.12 -6.95
N GLY A 691 -6.70 28.55 -6.75
CA GLY A 691 -7.23 29.73 -7.41
C GLY A 691 -7.20 29.64 -8.95
N ASN A 692 -7.32 28.44 -9.49
CA ASN A 692 -7.20 28.13 -10.93
C ASN A 692 -5.85 28.52 -11.55
N HIS A 693 -4.77 28.50 -10.78
CA HIS A 693 -3.45 28.88 -11.25
C HIS A 693 -2.99 27.97 -12.41
N PRO A 694 -2.43 28.51 -13.53
CA PRO A 694 -2.09 27.73 -14.73
C PRO A 694 -1.13 26.56 -14.48
N ARG A 695 -0.18 26.71 -13.55
CA ARG A 695 0.79 25.65 -13.19
C ARG A 695 0.21 24.56 -12.29
N ARG A 696 -1.05 24.70 -11.86
CA ARG A 696 -1.76 23.74 -11.01
C ARG A 696 -2.97 23.12 -11.69
N GLN A 697 -3.16 23.42 -12.95
CA GLN A 697 -4.23 22.79 -13.74
C GLN A 697 -3.96 21.29 -13.93
N PRO A 698 -5.01 20.48 -14.03
CA PRO A 698 -4.91 19.08 -14.37
C PRO A 698 -4.15 18.86 -15.67
N GLU A 699 -3.49 17.73 -15.79
CA GLU A 699 -2.85 17.34 -17.04
C GLU A 699 -3.91 17.05 -18.11
N THR A 700 -3.63 17.48 -19.35
CA THR A 700 -4.50 17.30 -20.50
C THR A 700 -3.67 16.87 -21.72
N ALA A 701 -4.32 16.36 -22.76
CA ALA A 701 -3.63 16.06 -24.00
C ALA A 701 -2.89 17.28 -24.58
N ALA A 702 -3.44 18.48 -24.40
CA ALA A 702 -2.80 19.72 -24.81
C ALA A 702 -1.53 20.05 -24.01
N THR A 703 -1.49 19.73 -22.70
CA THR A 703 -0.29 19.91 -21.88
C THR A 703 0.75 18.82 -22.15
N VAL A 704 0.33 17.57 -22.36
CA VAL A 704 1.23 16.48 -22.79
C VAL A 704 1.84 16.75 -24.16
N ALA A 705 1.09 17.38 -25.08
CA ALA A 705 1.64 17.79 -26.38
C ALA A 705 2.86 18.72 -26.25
N LYS A 706 2.93 19.52 -25.16
CA LYS A 706 4.05 20.44 -24.86
C LYS A 706 5.25 19.76 -24.19
N TRP A 707 5.20 18.47 -23.92
CA TRP A 707 6.38 17.74 -23.47
C TRP A 707 7.42 17.71 -24.58
N ASP A 708 8.64 18.05 -24.24
CA ASP A 708 9.78 18.12 -25.15
C ASP A 708 11.01 17.52 -24.48
N LEU A 709 11.62 16.53 -25.12
CA LEU A 709 12.72 15.74 -24.54
C LEU A 709 13.98 16.56 -24.33
N ASP A 710 14.34 17.41 -25.33
CA ASP A 710 15.57 18.21 -25.23
C ASP A 710 15.44 19.27 -24.14
N THR A 711 14.29 19.91 -24.02
CA THR A 711 13.97 20.86 -22.94
C THR A 711 13.98 20.16 -21.57
N SER A 712 13.39 18.95 -21.47
CA SER A 712 13.43 18.15 -20.24
C SER A 712 14.85 17.79 -19.84
N LEU A 713 15.69 17.36 -20.80
CA LEU A 713 17.09 17.03 -20.56
C LEU A 713 17.90 18.27 -20.12
N ALA A 714 17.72 19.39 -20.83
CA ALA A 714 18.40 20.64 -20.49
C ALA A 714 18.01 21.11 -19.08
N PHE A 715 16.73 21.02 -18.74
CA PHE A 715 16.24 21.38 -17.41
C PHE A 715 16.77 20.45 -16.34
N TYR A 716 16.72 19.13 -16.56
CA TYR A 716 17.28 18.14 -15.64
C TYR A 716 18.77 18.41 -15.37
N LYS A 717 19.58 18.57 -16.44
CA LYS A 717 21.01 18.88 -16.29
C LYS A 717 21.25 20.17 -15.50
N ALA A 718 20.44 21.21 -15.74
CA ALA A 718 20.56 22.47 -14.99
C ALA A 718 20.25 22.29 -13.50
N ARG A 719 19.27 21.44 -13.14
CA ARG A 719 18.94 21.18 -11.71
C ARG A 719 20.01 20.38 -10.99
N PHE A 720 20.74 19.51 -11.66
CA PHE A 720 21.78 18.66 -11.08
C PHE A 720 23.21 19.11 -11.41
N ALA A 721 23.43 20.31 -11.97
CA ALA A 721 24.74 20.84 -12.33
C ALA A 721 25.58 21.32 -11.14
N ASP A 722 24.95 21.63 -9.99
CA ASP A 722 25.62 22.28 -8.86
C ASP A 722 25.43 21.48 -7.57
N ALA A 723 26.29 20.50 -7.35
CA ALA A 723 26.28 19.70 -6.14
C ALA A 723 26.57 20.52 -4.86
N GLY A 724 27.24 21.69 -4.99
CA GLY A 724 27.52 22.57 -3.87
C GLY A 724 26.28 23.11 -3.13
N HIS A 725 25.14 23.06 -3.77
CA HIS A 725 23.86 23.47 -3.15
C HIS A 725 23.10 22.33 -2.49
N PHE A 726 23.55 21.07 -2.64
CA PHE A 726 22.85 19.93 -2.11
C PHE A 726 23.21 19.64 -0.66
N ASN A 727 22.18 19.35 0.12
CA ASN A 727 22.32 18.68 1.40
C ASN A 727 21.99 17.20 1.20
N PHE A 728 23.00 16.35 1.41
CA PHE A 728 22.86 14.89 1.38
C PHE A 728 22.67 14.41 2.82
N VAL A 729 21.62 13.66 3.09
CA VAL A 729 21.37 13.09 4.42
C VAL A 729 21.33 11.58 4.29
N PHE A 730 22.12 10.89 5.13
CA PHE A 730 22.13 9.43 5.21
C PHE A 730 21.79 9.00 6.63
N VAL A 731 20.87 8.05 6.76
CA VAL A 731 20.46 7.47 8.06
C VAL A 731 20.37 5.96 7.91
N GLY A 732 20.96 5.20 8.83
CA GLY A 732 20.85 3.76 8.82
C GLY A 732 22.12 3.01 9.21
N SER A 733 22.24 1.76 8.77
CA SER A 733 23.23 0.78 9.16
C SER A 733 24.55 0.96 8.38
N PHE A 734 25.35 1.95 8.78
CA PHE A 734 26.70 2.18 8.26
C PHE A 734 27.63 2.71 9.38
N THR A 735 28.93 2.74 9.13
CA THR A 735 29.88 3.45 9.96
C THR A 735 30.48 4.63 9.20
N LEU A 736 31.02 5.62 9.93
CA LEU A 736 31.69 6.75 9.28
C LEU A 736 32.93 6.32 8.48
N GLU A 737 33.58 5.23 8.88
CA GLU A 737 34.73 4.67 8.18
C GLU A 737 34.31 4.03 6.84
N THR A 738 33.19 3.30 6.81
CA THR A 738 32.75 2.61 5.60
C THR A 738 32.18 3.57 4.57
N ILE A 739 31.45 4.62 4.99
CA ILE A 739 30.84 5.57 4.06
C ILE A 739 31.80 6.66 3.56
N ARG A 740 32.83 7.00 4.36
CA ARG A 740 33.79 8.08 4.02
C ARG A 740 34.42 7.94 2.64
N PRO A 741 35.06 6.81 2.26
CA PRO A 741 35.66 6.67 0.95
C PRO A 741 34.66 6.81 -0.20
N LEU A 742 33.42 6.42 -0.01
CA LEU A 742 32.35 6.54 -1.01
C LEU A 742 31.91 8.00 -1.16
N VAL A 743 31.75 8.73 -0.07
CA VAL A 743 31.46 10.17 -0.07
C VAL A 743 32.57 10.94 -0.78
N GLU A 744 33.86 10.67 -0.46
CA GLU A 744 34.99 11.31 -1.11
C GLU A 744 35.10 10.97 -2.60
N THR A 745 34.80 9.72 -3.00
CA THR A 745 34.86 9.28 -4.39
C THR A 745 33.69 9.80 -5.21
N TYR A 746 32.47 9.64 -4.74
CA TYR A 746 31.27 9.85 -5.58
C TYR A 746 30.58 11.19 -5.32
N LEU A 747 30.50 11.69 -4.07
CA LEU A 747 29.83 12.96 -3.79
C LEU A 747 30.77 14.17 -3.90
N ALA A 748 31.96 14.07 -3.36
CA ALA A 748 32.91 15.19 -3.41
C ALA A 748 33.49 15.44 -4.82
N SER A 749 33.30 14.50 -5.74
CA SER A 749 33.65 14.61 -7.16
C SER A 749 32.53 15.10 -8.06
N LEU A 750 31.33 15.25 -7.53
CA LEU A 750 30.21 15.81 -8.30
C LEU A 750 30.53 17.26 -8.74
N PRO A 751 30.07 17.66 -9.94
CA PRO A 751 30.28 19.03 -10.42
C PRO A 751 29.62 20.05 -9.51
N ALA A 752 30.25 21.22 -9.36
CA ALA A 752 29.70 22.36 -8.64
C ALA A 752 29.96 23.65 -9.42
N THR A 753 28.91 24.42 -9.64
CA THR A 753 29.01 25.72 -10.33
C THR A 753 28.91 26.90 -9.38
N HIS A 754 28.57 26.65 -8.11
CA HIS A 754 28.34 27.67 -7.08
C HIS A 754 27.39 28.78 -7.53
N SER A 755 26.31 28.39 -8.21
CA SER A 755 25.37 29.32 -8.88
C SER A 755 24.55 30.17 -7.92
N GLY A 756 24.38 29.77 -6.67
CA GLY A 756 23.58 30.45 -5.66
C GLY A 756 22.08 30.48 -6.00
N GLU A 757 21.59 29.57 -6.85
CA GLU A 757 20.20 29.52 -7.24
C GLU A 757 19.29 29.17 -6.05
N THR A 758 18.11 29.76 -6.02
CA THR A 758 17.04 29.43 -5.07
C THR A 758 15.68 29.45 -5.77
N TRP A 759 14.69 28.84 -5.15
CA TRP A 759 13.34 28.78 -5.68
C TRP A 759 12.71 30.19 -5.84
N ARG A 760 11.70 30.26 -6.68
CA ARG A 760 10.88 31.45 -6.90
C ARG A 760 9.44 31.19 -6.51
N ASP A 761 8.82 32.12 -5.77
CA ASP A 761 7.39 32.07 -5.53
C ASP A 761 6.63 32.37 -6.82
N ARG A 762 5.84 31.44 -7.29
CA ARG A 762 5.03 31.57 -8.52
C ARG A 762 3.62 32.09 -8.27
N GLY A 763 3.30 32.48 -7.05
CA GLY A 763 2.04 33.12 -6.72
C GLY A 763 0.84 32.17 -6.60
N VAL A 764 1.07 30.86 -6.46
CA VAL A 764 0.00 29.90 -6.20
C VAL A 764 -0.55 30.10 -4.80
N THR A 765 -1.77 30.60 -4.68
CA THR A 765 -2.42 30.88 -3.39
C THR A 765 -3.82 30.27 -3.36
N PRO A 766 -4.27 29.77 -2.21
CA PRO A 766 -5.66 29.38 -2.04
C PRO A 766 -6.57 30.64 -2.13
N PRO A 767 -7.81 30.48 -2.60
CA PRO A 767 -8.75 31.58 -2.73
C PRO A 767 -9.13 32.15 -1.37
N GLY A 768 -9.46 33.43 -1.34
CA GLY A 768 -10.05 34.10 -0.17
C GLY A 768 -11.55 33.85 -0.08
N GLY A 769 -12.09 33.87 1.15
CA GLY A 769 -13.53 33.74 1.39
C GLY A 769 -14.06 32.32 1.16
N VAL A 770 -15.36 32.21 0.90
CA VAL A 770 -16.03 30.92 0.67
C VAL A 770 -16.20 30.69 -0.82
N VAL A 771 -15.63 29.60 -1.30
CA VAL A 771 -15.77 29.12 -2.69
C VAL A 771 -16.54 27.80 -2.68
N GLN A 772 -17.62 27.73 -3.46
CA GLN A 772 -18.45 26.53 -3.58
C GLN A 772 -18.62 26.16 -5.04
N THR A 773 -18.36 24.90 -5.36
CA THR A 773 -18.48 24.35 -6.70
C THR A 773 -19.19 23.00 -6.64
N THR A 774 -20.14 22.79 -7.57
CA THR A 774 -20.82 21.52 -7.75
C THR A 774 -20.41 20.90 -9.07
N VAL A 775 -19.89 19.69 -9.01
CA VAL A 775 -19.63 18.83 -10.16
C VAL A 775 -20.82 17.91 -10.33
N ARG A 776 -21.38 17.83 -11.54
CA ARG A 776 -22.43 16.86 -11.87
C ARG A 776 -21.84 15.82 -12.79
N LYS A 777 -21.70 14.61 -12.26
CA LYS A 777 -21.12 13.47 -12.97
C LYS A 777 -21.42 12.19 -12.21
N GLY A 778 -21.71 11.13 -12.95
CA GLY A 778 -21.88 9.80 -12.38
C GLY A 778 -23.32 9.28 -12.46
N ILE A 779 -23.43 7.95 -12.65
CA ILE A 779 -24.72 7.25 -12.72
C ILE A 779 -25.13 6.64 -11.38
N ALA A 780 -24.19 6.51 -10.45
CA ALA A 780 -24.44 5.96 -9.14
C ALA A 780 -25.17 6.97 -8.23
N PRO A 781 -26.17 6.56 -7.41
CA PRO A 781 -26.88 7.44 -6.47
C PRO A 781 -26.03 7.72 -5.24
N LYS A 782 -24.86 8.32 -5.45
CA LYS A 782 -23.93 8.75 -4.39
C LYS A 782 -23.42 10.16 -4.65
N SER A 783 -23.15 10.91 -3.60
CA SER A 783 -22.49 12.20 -3.63
C SER A 783 -21.20 12.14 -2.80
N GLU A 784 -20.21 12.93 -3.21
CA GLU A 784 -18.98 13.17 -2.47
C GLU A 784 -18.85 14.66 -2.16
N VAL A 785 -18.44 15.00 -0.95
CA VAL A 785 -18.27 16.38 -0.52
C VAL A 785 -16.88 16.51 0.11
N ALA A 786 -16.16 17.55 -0.32
CA ALA A 786 -14.95 18.00 0.35
C ALA A 786 -15.12 19.46 0.82
N ILE A 787 -14.75 19.74 2.07
CA ILE A 787 -14.62 21.09 2.62
C ILE A 787 -13.16 21.27 3.03
N VAL A 788 -12.51 22.30 2.51
CA VAL A 788 -11.10 22.55 2.80
C VAL A 788 -10.93 23.97 3.32
N PHE A 789 -10.59 24.08 4.61
CA PHE A 789 -10.13 25.33 5.20
C PHE A 789 -8.66 25.53 4.84
N SER A 790 -8.27 26.74 4.45
CA SER A 790 -6.89 27.01 4.06
C SER A 790 -6.56 28.51 4.22
N GLY A 791 -5.30 28.81 4.45
CA GLY A 791 -4.86 30.19 4.57
C GLY A 791 -3.45 30.35 5.17
N PRO A 792 -3.07 31.57 5.56
CA PRO A 792 -1.80 31.85 6.20
C PRO A 792 -1.68 31.09 7.52
N PHE A 793 -0.48 30.55 7.77
CA PHE A 793 -0.17 29.78 8.97
C PHE A 793 0.97 30.39 9.76
N GLU A 794 0.88 30.34 11.08
CA GLU A 794 1.99 30.63 11.95
C GLU A 794 2.84 29.38 12.12
N PHE A 795 3.88 29.27 11.29
CA PHE A 795 4.66 28.04 11.18
C PHE A 795 5.62 27.88 12.36
N THR A 796 5.10 27.38 13.46
CA THR A 796 5.87 26.96 14.64
C THR A 796 5.50 25.52 15.02
N PRO A 797 6.41 24.78 15.68
CA PRO A 797 6.09 23.43 16.16
C PRO A 797 4.84 23.37 17.06
N SER A 798 4.69 24.38 17.93
CA SER A 798 3.51 24.49 18.81
C SER A 798 2.22 24.69 18.04
N SER A 799 2.22 25.60 17.03
CA SER A 799 1.03 25.83 16.19
C SER A 799 0.66 24.63 15.34
N GLN A 800 1.67 23.90 14.83
CA GLN A 800 1.45 22.66 14.08
C GLN A 800 0.79 21.59 14.96
N LEU A 801 1.31 21.39 16.18
CA LEU A 801 0.77 20.43 17.12
C LEU A 801 -0.65 20.81 17.60
N ALA A 802 -0.89 22.10 17.84
CA ALA A 802 -2.20 22.61 18.22
C ALA A 802 -3.24 22.41 17.11
N LEU A 803 -2.87 22.67 15.83
CA LEU A 803 -3.75 22.43 14.68
C LEU A 803 -4.02 20.94 14.49
N GLN A 804 -3.00 20.10 14.55
CA GLN A 804 -3.14 18.65 14.50
C GLN A 804 -4.14 18.15 15.56
N THR A 805 -4.00 18.64 16.79
CA THR A 805 -4.88 18.25 17.89
C THR A 805 -6.31 18.75 17.69
N ALA A 806 -6.51 19.98 17.24
CA ALA A 806 -7.83 20.51 16.91
C ALA A 806 -8.51 19.70 15.80
N THR A 807 -7.74 19.22 14.81
CA THR A 807 -8.24 18.38 13.73
C THR A 807 -8.60 16.97 14.22
N LEU A 808 -7.82 16.37 15.12
CA LEU A 808 -8.16 15.09 15.77
C LEU A 808 -9.47 15.20 16.58
N LEU A 809 -9.66 16.28 17.31
CA LEU A 809 -10.92 16.55 18.02
C LEU A 809 -12.10 16.68 17.03
N LEU A 810 -11.90 17.40 15.93
CA LEU A 810 -12.91 17.54 14.89
C LEU A 810 -13.25 16.18 14.27
N GLN A 811 -12.25 15.36 13.95
CA GLN A 811 -12.42 14.00 13.40
C GLN A 811 -13.31 13.15 14.32
N SER A 812 -13.02 13.12 15.63
CA SER A 812 -13.80 12.35 16.59
C SER A 812 -15.27 12.81 16.63
N ARG A 813 -15.51 14.13 16.71
CA ARG A 813 -16.87 14.68 16.74
C ARG A 813 -17.65 14.41 15.47
N LEU A 814 -17.00 14.51 14.30
CA LEU A 814 -17.62 14.22 13.02
C LEU A 814 -18.00 12.75 12.90
N SER A 815 -17.13 11.84 13.32
CA SER A 815 -17.46 10.41 13.36
C SER A 815 -18.66 10.14 14.25
N ASP A 816 -18.67 10.68 15.46
CA ASP A 816 -19.77 10.52 16.40
C ASP A 816 -21.09 11.06 15.86
N ALA A 817 -21.09 12.30 15.33
CA ALA A 817 -22.32 12.99 14.91
C ALA A 817 -22.88 12.46 13.58
N ILE A 818 -22.03 12.18 12.61
CA ILE A 818 -22.46 11.89 11.23
C ILE A 818 -22.56 10.38 10.97
N ARG A 819 -21.55 9.60 11.45
CA ARG A 819 -21.55 8.15 11.27
C ARG A 819 -22.39 7.46 12.34
N GLU A 820 -22.06 7.64 13.63
CA GLU A 820 -22.64 6.83 14.71
C GLU A 820 -24.08 7.26 15.07
N GLN A 821 -24.38 8.57 15.11
CA GLN A 821 -25.71 9.04 15.48
C GLN A 821 -26.67 9.08 14.29
N LEU A 822 -26.21 9.54 13.11
CA LEU A 822 -27.09 9.71 11.95
C LEU A 822 -27.06 8.51 10.99
N GLY A 823 -26.01 7.67 10.99
CA GLY A 823 -25.83 6.61 10.01
C GLY A 823 -25.78 7.11 8.55
N ALA A 824 -25.45 8.38 8.36
CA ALA A 824 -25.58 9.06 7.07
C ALA A 824 -24.40 8.85 6.13
N THR A 825 -23.26 8.41 6.68
CA THR A 825 -22.06 8.03 5.94
C THR A 825 -21.38 6.84 6.61
N TYR A 826 -20.68 6.05 5.82
CA TYR A 826 -19.78 5.02 6.35
C TYR A 826 -18.52 5.61 6.97
N ALA A 827 -17.95 6.63 6.34
CA ALA A 827 -16.75 7.30 6.83
C ALA A 827 -16.81 8.80 6.52
N ILE A 828 -16.35 9.59 7.47
CA ILE A 828 -16.03 11.00 7.32
C ILE A 828 -14.61 11.21 7.85
N SER A 829 -13.77 11.91 7.10
CA SER A 829 -12.39 12.19 7.51
C SER A 829 -12.15 13.66 7.72
N ALA A 830 -11.25 14.00 8.64
CA ALA A 830 -10.70 15.33 8.83
C ALA A 830 -9.18 15.23 9.01
N ASP A 831 -8.43 15.84 8.10
CA ASP A 831 -6.97 15.83 8.08
C ASP A 831 -6.43 17.25 8.00
N SER A 832 -5.21 17.47 8.55
CA SER A 832 -4.53 18.76 8.45
C SER A 832 -3.11 18.61 7.92
N ASP A 833 -2.71 19.56 7.09
CA ASP A 833 -1.33 19.71 6.63
C ASP A 833 -0.87 21.17 6.77
N THR A 834 0.45 21.37 6.87
CA THR A 834 1.07 22.70 6.97
C THR A 834 2.32 22.77 6.11
N ASN A 835 2.50 23.88 5.41
CA ASN A 835 3.67 24.17 4.61
C ASN A 835 4.36 25.44 5.08
N ARG A 836 5.70 25.46 5.08
CA ARG A 836 6.48 26.69 5.31
C ARG A 836 6.72 27.46 4.02
N TYR A 837 6.97 26.74 2.95
CA TYR A 837 7.37 27.32 1.66
C TYR A 837 6.41 26.92 0.52
N PRO A 838 6.26 27.79 -0.48
CA PRO A 838 6.84 29.13 -0.65
C PRO A 838 6.32 30.16 0.35
N ARG A 839 5.19 29.90 1.01
CA ARG A 839 4.57 30.72 2.06
C ARG A 839 4.10 29.83 3.19
N PRO A 840 4.12 30.32 4.45
CA PRO A 840 3.52 29.60 5.55
C PRO A 840 2.01 29.46 5.35
N GLU A 841 1.53 28.25 5.11
CA GLU A 841 0.11 27.96 4.85
C GLU A 841 -0.34 26.69 5.59
N TYR A 842 -1.63 26.63 5.90
CA TYR A 842 -2.28 25.43 6.42
C TYR A 842 -3.41 24.97 5.51
N ARG A 843 -3.79 23.73 5.66
CA ARG A 843 -5.02 23.14 5.13
C ARG A 843 -5.62 22.23 6.18
N VAL A 844 -6.95 22.29 6.33
CA VAL A 844 -7.74 21.27 7.04
C VAL A 844 -8.81 20.81 6.07
N ARG A 845 -8.76 19.53 5.71
CA ARG A 845 -9.68 18.90 4.75
C ARG A 845 -10.66 18.03 5.51
N ILE A 846 -11.95 18.16 5.21
CA ILE A 846 -13.04 17.29 5.64
C ILE A 846 -13.63 16.67 4.39
N ASP A 847 -13.77 15.34 4.32
CA ASP A 847 -14.44 14.68 3.20
C ASP A 847 -15.30 13.50 3.63
N TRP A 848 -16.38 13.28 2.88
CA TRP A 848 -17.30 12.18 3.07
C TRP A 848 -18.10 11.86 1.80
N THR A 849 -18.67 10.65 1.78
CA THR A 849 -19.67 10.24 0.78
C THR A 849 -21.03 10.08 1.42
N CYS A 850 -22.10 10.42 0.71
CA CYS A 850 -23.46 10.32 1.25
C CYS A 850 -24.50 10.12 0.15
N ASP A 851 -25.76 9.97 0.59
CA ASP A 851 -26.93 10.05 -0.28
C ASP A 851 -27.05 11.45 -0.87
N PRO A 852 -27.28 11.60 -2.18
CA PRO A 852 -27.43 12.91 -2.81
C PRO A 852 -28.50 13.81 -2.19
N THR A 853 -29.56 13.24 -1.66
CA THR A 853 -30.64 13.98 -0.99
C THR A 853 -30.25 14.54 0.37
N GLN A 854 -29.17 14.05 0.96
CA GLN A 854 -28.72 14.45 2.30
C GLN A 854 -27.58 15.48 2.29
N VAL A 855 -27.03 15.83 1.13
CA VAL A 855 -25.84 16.68 0.99
C VAL A 855 -25.96 17.96 1.81
N ASP A 856 -27.02 18.75 1.60
CA ASP A 856 -27.16 20.06 2.25
C ASP A 856 -27.35 19.94 3.77
N SER A 857 -28.12 18.96 4.24
CA SER A 857 -28.30 18.69 5.67
C SER A 857 -27.01 18.28 6.35
N LEU A 858 -26.19 17.45 5.69
CA LEU A 858 -24.91 16.99 6.21
C LEU A 858 -23.85 18.11 6.17
N VAL A 859 -23.79 18.90 5.11
CA VAL A 859 -22.91 20.09 5.07
C VAL A 859 -23.22 21.03 6.24
N LYS A 860 -24.52 21.29 6.50
CA LYS A 860 -24.94 22.08 7.65
C LYS A 860 -24.46 21.47 8.96
N ARG A 861 -24.70 20.16 9.15
CA ARG A 861 -24.29 19.46 10.37
C ARG A 861 -22.76 19.44 10.56
N VAL A 862 -21.99 19.22 9.51
CA VAL A 862 -20.52 19.27 9.55
C VAL A 862 -20.06 20.67 9.99
N LEU A 863 -20.64 21.74 9.44
CA LEU A 863 -20.27 23.11 9.83
C LEU A 863 -20.71 23.45 11.27
N GLU A 864 -21.79 22.86 11.78
CA GLU A 864 -22.18 22.95 13.18
C GLU A 864 -21.14 22.27 14.09
N GLU A 865 -20.61 21.09 13.72
CA GLU A 865 -19.54 20.43 14.46
C GLU A 865 -18.22 21.22 14.41
N VAL A 866 -17.89 21.82 13.26
CA VAL A 866 -16.77 22.75 13.15
C VAL A 866 -16.94 23.92 14.12
N ALA A 867 -18.12 24.52 14.19
CA ALA A 867 -18.41 25.60 15.14
C ALA A 867 -18.29 25.12 16.60
N ALA A 868 -18.80 23.93 16.89
CA ALA A 868 -18.72 23.34 18.22
C ALA A 868 -17.26 23.08 18.66
N VAL A 869 -16.38 22.65 17.75
CA VAL A 869 -14.94 22.49 18.06
C VAL A 869 -14.30 23.84 18.38
N ARG A 870 -14.66 24.89 17.68
CA ARG A 870 -14.15 26.26 17.93
C ARG A 870 -14.56 26.80 19.31
N ASP A 871 -15.74 26.39 19.80
CA ASP A 871 -16.28 26.78 21.10
C ASP A 871 -15.87 25.84 22.23
N THR A 872 -15.25 24.69 21.88
CA THR A 872 -14.87 23.66 22.85
C THR A 872 -13.48 23.95 23.42
N ARG A 873 -13.38 23.85 24.74
CA ARG A 873 -12.10 23.81 25.45
C ARG A 873 -11.92 22.43 26.06
N LEU A 874 -10.84 21.76 25.71
CA LEU A 874 -10.51 20.45 26.27
C LEU A 874 -10.34 20.53 27.79
N THR A 875 -10.87 19.54 28.50
CA THR A 875 -10.53 19.34 29.90
C THR A 875 -9.09 18.82 30.02
N GLU A 876 -8.45 18.97 31.19
CA GLU A 876 -7.09 18.40 31.38
C GLU A 876 -7.07 16.87 31.20
N GLU A 877 -8.13 16.17 31.53
CA GLU A 877 -8.24 14.73 31.29
C GLU A 877 -8.27 14.41 29.78
N GLN A 878 -9.05 15.14 28.99
CA GLN A 878 -9.10 14.97 27.53
C GLN A 878 -7.75 15.32 26.90
N LEU A 879 -7.14 16.42 27.32
CA LEU A 879 -5.82 16.84 26.86
C LEU A 879 -4.74 15.80 27.23
N GLY A 880 -4.83 15.22 28.41
CA GLY A 880 -3.95 14.13 28.85
C GLY A 880 -4.03 12.93 27.91
N ARG A 881 -5.24 12.48 27.54
CA ARG A 881 -5.43 11.38 26.56
C ARG A 881 -4.83 11.70 25.20
N VAL A 882 -4.99 12.92 24.72
CA VAL A 882 -4.37 13.36 23.44
C VAL A 882 -2.85 13.35 23.53
N ARG A 883 -2.28 13.87 24.63
CA ARG A 883 -0.82 13.84 24.84
C ARG A 883 -0.30 12.39 24.89
N ASP A 884 -1.00 11.48 25.55
CA ASP A 884 -0.66 10.06 25.60
C ASP A 884 -0.71 9.39 24.21
N TYR A 885 -1.70 9.73 23.42
CA TYR A 885 -1.80 9.26 22.01
C TYR A 885 -0.62 9.75 21.17
N LEU A 886 -0.35 11.06 21.19
CA LEU A 886 0.74 11.66 20.43
C LEU A 886 2.12 11.15 20.88
N GLN A 887 2.30 10.89 22.19
CA GLN A 887 3.55 10.32 22.70
C GLN A 887 3.76 8.89 22.19
N ARG A 888 2.72 8.04 22.22
CA ARG A 888 2.83 6.68 21.66
C ARG A 888 3.14 6.68 20.16
N GLU A 889 2.54 7.59 19.42
CA GLU A 889 2.84 7.74 17.99
C GLU A 889 4.30 8.18 17.76
N LEU A 890 4.80 9.11 18.59
CA LEU A 890 6.20 9.51 18.57
C LEU A 890 7.13 8.34 18.92
N ASP A 891 6.84 7.60 19.97
CA ASP A 891 7.61 6.44 20.41
C ASP A 891 7.73 5.39 19.31
N ARG A 892 6.64 5.15 18.57
CA ARG A 892 6.62 4.24 17.43
C ARG A 892 7.41 4.80 16.24
N SER A 893 7.12 6.03 15.85
CA SER A 893 7.73 6.64 14.65
C SER A 893 9.24 6.84 14.81
N SER A 894 9.70 7.14 16.03
CA SER A 894 11.12 7.34 16.33
C SER A 894 11.98 6.08 16.17
N GLN A 895 11.37 4.90 16.08
CA GLN A 895 12.05 3.64 15.78
C GLN A 895 12.25 3.42 14.28
N GLU A 896 11.87 4.38 13.43
CA GLU A 896 11.99 4.29 11.97
C GLU A 896 13.07 5.23 11.44
N ASN A 897 13.99 4.70 10.62
CA ASN A 897 15.04 5.50 9.97
C ASN A 897 14.45 6.62 9.10
N ASP A 898 13.29 6.38 8.46
CA ASP A 898 12.62 7.39 7.63
C ASP A 898 12.15 8.59 8.45
N TYR A 899 11.64 8.36 9.66
CA TYR A 899 11.29 9.45 10.58
C TYR A 899 12.50 10.33 10.91
N LEU A 900 13.62 9.72 11.29
CA LEU A 900 14.85 10.44 11.62
C LEU A 900 15.41 11.21 10.41
N LEU A 901 15.41 10.55 9.23
CA LEU A 901 15.81 11.18 7.97
C LEU A 901 14.97 12.43 7.69
N ASN A 902 13.65 12.32 7.80
CA ASN A 902 12.72 13.42 7.53
C ASN A 902 12.86 14.55 8.57
N GLN A 903 13.15 14.26 9.84
CA GLN A 903 13.41 15.28 10.87
C GLN A 903 14.71 16.06 10.58
N ILE A 904 15.78 15.39 10.16
CA ILE A 904 17.03 16.05 9.79
C ILE A 904 16.83 16.92 8.55
N LEU A 905 16.20 16.37 7.50
CA LEU A 905 15.89 17.12 6.27
C LEU A 905 15.09 18.38 6.54
N ARG A 906 14.02 18.27 7.32
CA ARG A 906 13.17 19.41 7.68
C ARG A 906 14.02 20.55 8.26
N ARG A 907 14.99 20.26 9.10
CA ARG A 907 15.87 21.28 9.71
C ARG A 907 16.79 21.96 8.71
N TYR A 908 17.35 21.20 7.77
CA TYR A 908 18.11 21.81 6.66
C TYR A 908 17.19 22.69 5.80
N GLU A 909 15.98 22.25 5.54
CA GLU A 909 15.01 22.99 4.73
C GLU A 909 14.47 24.25 5.39
N THR A 910 14.31 24.24 6.71
CA THR A 910 13.75 25.35 7.49
C THR A 910 14.81 26.26 8.09
N GLY A 911 16.09 25.86 8.03
CA GLY A 911 17.20 26.59 8.67
C GLY A 911 17.19 26.46 10.21
N GLU A 912 16.45 25.49 10.75
CA GLU A 912 16.43 25.20 12.17
C GLU A 912 17.73 24.48 12.59
N PRO A 913 18.24 24.70 13.81
CA PRO A 913 19.43 24.02 14.28
C PRO A 913 19.16 22.51 14.41
N ILE A 914 20.15 21.70 14.04
CA ILE A 914 20.13 20.25 14.33
C ILE A 914 20.60 20.10 15.77
N THR A 915 19.72 19.65 16.63
CA THR A 915 19.96 19.44 18.05
C THR A 915 20.19 17.98 18.36
N ARG A 916 20.67 17.72 19.58
CA ARG A 916 21.10 16.37 20.00
C ARG A 916 19.96 15.35 19.97
N ASP A 917 18.72 15.77 20.12
CA ASP A 917 17.64 14.84 20.33
C ASP A 917 16.30 15.40 19.80
N VAL A 918 16.07 15.16 18.50
CA VAL A 918 14.83 15.55 17.81
C VAL A 918 13.58 14.88 18.40
N VAL A 919 13.74 13.70 19.00
CA VAL A 919 12.65 12.94 19.61
C VAL A 919 12.28 13.56 20.93
N SER A 920 13.26 13.85 21.80
CA SER A 920 13.02 14.52 23.08
C SER A 920 12.45 15.94 22.93
N GLU A 921 12.86 16.68 21.90
CA GLU A 921 12.24 17.98 21.60
C GLU A 921 10.76 17.82 21.26
N ARG A 922 10.41 16.86 20.41
CA ARG A 922 8.99 16.61 20.07
C ARG A 922 8.20 16.12 21.29
N ALA A 923 8.78 15.28 22.14
CA ALA A 923 8.17 14.87 23.41
C ALA A 923 7.92 16.08 24.35
N ALA A 924 8.87 17.02 24.43
CA ALA A 924 8.71 18.23 25.20
C ALA A 924 7.59 19.14 24.65
N GLU A 925 7.47 19.26 23.32
CA GLU A 925 6.39 19.99 22.66
C GLU A 925 5.02 19.36 22.97
N ILE A 926 4.90 18.03 22.90
CA ILE A 926 3.67 17.31 23.24
C ILE A 926 3.30 17.58 24.70
N LYS A 927 4.27 17.52 25.59
CA LYS A 927 4.05 17.82 27.04
C LYS A 927 3.61 19.27 27.27
N ALA A 928 4.15 20.20 26.48
CA ALA A 928 3.85 21.62 26.58
C ALA A 928 2.51 22.03 25.92
N LEU A 929 1.85 21.15 25.16
CA LEU A 929 0.58 21.41 24.53
C LEU A 929 -0.48 21.78 25.57
N THR A 930 -1.22 22.87 25.36
CA THR A 930 -2.26 23.35 26.26
C THR A 930 -3.64 23.37 25.62
N ALA A 931 -4.69 23.25 26.41
CA ALA A 931 -6.07 23.34 25.94
C ALA A 931 -6.38 24.70 25.27
N ASP A 932 -5.74 25.76 25.76
CA ASP A 932 -5.87 27.11 25.18
C ASP A 932 -5.25 27.22 23.78
N ALA A 933 -4.06 26.60 23.58
CA ALA A 933 -3.43 26.58 22.26
C ALA A 933 -4.28 25.82 21.23
N VAL A 934 -4.88 24.69 21.63
CA VAL A 934 -5.79 23.91 20.78
C VAL A 934 -7.05 24.71 20.43
N ALA A 935 -7.68 25.34 21.42
CA ALA A 935 -8.87 26.17 21.20
C ALA A 935 -8.57 27.36 20.28
N GLN A 936 -7.43 28.06 20.50
CA GLN A 936 -6.99 29.15 19.62
C GLN A 936 -6.72 28.69 18.19
N ALA A 937 -6.10 27.50 18.02
CA ALA A 937 -5.89 26.93 16.69
C ALA A 937 -7.23 26.61 16.00
N ALA A 938 -8.20 26.03 16.70
CA ALA A 938 -9.53 25.76 16.16
C ALA A 938 -10.23 27.06 15.71
N VAL A 939 -10.21 28.11 16.55
CA VAL A 939 -10.81 29.40 16.22
C VAL A 939 -10.14 30.04 15.00
N ARG A 940 -8.81 29.99 14.92
CA ARG A 940 -8.03 30.65 13.88
C ARG A 940 -8.07 29.92 12.55
N TYR A 941 -8.02 28.59 12.55
CA TYR A 941 -7.79 27.80 11.35
C TYR A 941 -9.03 27.04 10.82
N LEU A 942 -10.10 26.93 11.59
CA LEU A 942 -11.39 26.41 11.15
C LEU A 942 -12.40 27.55 10.90
N ASP A 943 -11.99 28.56 10.16
CA ASP A 943 -12.78 29.79 9.94
C ASP A 943 -13.93 29.51 8.95
N PRO A 944 -15.22 29.58 9.39
CA PRO A 944 -16.37 29.30 8.54
C PRO A 944 -16.59 30.35 7.45
N THR A 945 -15.87 31.47 7.47
CA THR A 945 -15.90 32.49 6.42
C THR A 945 -14.86 32.28 5.32
N ARG A 946 -14.05 31.20 5.44
CA ARG A 946 -12.91 30.93 4.55
C ARG A 946 -12.70 29.46 4.32
N TYR A 947 -13.33 28.90 3.30
CA TYR A 947 -13.13 27.52 2.87
C TYR A 947 -13.48 27.31 1.40
N VAL A 948 -12.96 26.25 0.81
CA VAL A 948 -13.38 25.71 -0.48
C VAL A 948 -14.27 24.51 -0.24
N ARG A 949 -15.47 24.48 -0.83
CA ARG A 949 -16.34 23.31 -0.87
C ARG A 949 -16.49 22.84 -2.30
N VAL A 950 -16.21 21.57 -2.56
CA VAL A 950 -16.56 20.89 -3.81
C VAL A 950 -17.53 19.78 -3.49
N THR A 951 -18.59 19.68 -4.28
CA THR A 951 -19.63 18.67 -4.13
C THR A 951 -19.77 17.91 -5.45
N LEU A 952 -19.62 16.60 -5.44
CA LEU A 952 -19.97 15.72 -6.54
C LEU A 952 -21.42 15.29 -6.40
N MET A 953 -22.22 15.49 -7.42
CA MET A 953 -23.61 15.04 -7.53
C MET A 953 -23.76 14.14 -8.75
N PRO A 954 -24.63 13.14 -8.74
CA PRO A 954 -24.91 12.33 -9.93
C PRO A 954 -25.48 13.17 -11.08
N ASP A 955 -25.34 12.65 -12.30
CA ASP A 955 -25.79 13.32 -13.54
C ASP A 955 -27.30 13.55 -13.55
N THR A 956 -28.07 12.59 -13.05
CA THR A 956 -29.51 12.70 -12.86
C THR A 956 -29.82 12.95 -11.40
N ALA A 957 -30.66 13.94 -11.12
CA ALA A 957 -31.23 14.08 -9.77
C ALA A 957 -32.00 12.78 -9.41
N PRO A 958 -31.89 12.32 -8.15
CA PRO A 958 -32.60 11.13 -7.69
C PRO A 958 -34.09 11.26 -7.84
#